data_bd1e8188ccacad9c718a8856cc2f9854
#
_entry.id   bd1e8188ccacad9c718a8856cc2f9854
#
_cell.length_a   1.000
_cell.length_b   1.000
_cell.length_c   1.000
_cell.angle_alpha   90.00
_cell.angle_beta   90.00
_cell.angle_gamma   90.00
#
_symmetry.space_group_name_H-M   'P 1'
#
loop_
_entity.id
_entity.type
_entity.pdbx_description
1 polymer ?
#
loop_
_entity_poly.entity_id
_entity_poly.type
_entity_poly.pdbx_seq_one_letter_code
_entity_poly.pdbx_strand_id
1 'polypeptide(L)'
;MTRSGKTPEIRRLLGMVREAQKLGTYPDIVWESCCWEIRQYDRNRRAHSRDRDRLLFAERRERRADPVVPFVSLYGDFAKALIRLRASNRAVGASRQAAMVRALQFLYATTQNSHDRSDPTRLTRRHFHLAMEEVQRQCAAGTAYNIGNALREVAEFLNAHQLSRTRIRFQNVVPRPITGDGLDSASQAEGLKKMPAAEVLEALAEISSQATDDDECIVLRIIDLLVVAGFRVGEVLTLPRDCWVEETALDPRGRDIRDITTGETVKRCGLRYWPEKGGDPIVKWLPICAEPLARRAVADLVRLCEPARQAAAVLEKNPHRVPLPGNPDPDALLSIRELMKILPVHPDQGTIRRFLYKTLGLEPAKRARLHGEHNPSCLYRVRDIERALLKRRGALEVLCLSGGRAQMLSASLCVTFHNQLCSSRPTLTFLPELVDAGVLRGLLGHRQKNTVFSRHGFQQRNGSPMRIHTHAFRHWLNTLADQGGLSDVELARWMGRRDIRQNQAYKHGTVEQRVAWAQEMLVTGKLQGATASIYHNIEDPVEKEEFLRTFVGVAHFTPYGVCTHDFAITPCPYHLNCLAGCSEYLRTQGDAEERQNLIQLRNFTAGELLKAEHAFEGGVGGAGNWVDFNRRTLAGIESALAVDEQDKHATGAKVAVFAGQHAIGAPVE
;
A
#
# COMPACT_ATOMS: atom_id res chain seq x y z
N MET A 1 -26.92 25.66 49.02
CA MET A 1 -26.94 25.10 47.65
C MET A 1 -26.34 26.11 46.70
N THR A 2 -25.04 26.06 46.50
CA THR A 2 -24.31 26.97 45.62
C THR A 2 -24.52 26.51 44.16
N ARG A 3 -25.07 27.42 43.34
CA ARG A 3 -25.13 27.24 41.87
C ARG A 3 -23.69 27.10 41.36
N SER A 4 -23.21 25.87 41.17
CA SER A 4 -21.98 25.56 40.51
C SER A 4 -22.10 25.99 39.04
N GLY A 5 -21.75 27.24 38.74
CA GLY A 5 -21.72 27.74 37.36
C GLY A 5 -20.66 27.00 36.58
N LYS A 6 -21.02 26.40 35.44
CA LYS A 6 -20.07 25.74 34.50
C LYS A 6 -18.96 26.72 34.17
N THR A 7 -17.68 26.26 34.27
CA THR A 7 -16.53 27.08 33.92
C THR A 7 -16.57 27.52 32.45
N PRO A 8 -15.87 28.60 32.07
CA PRO A 8 -15.82 29.07 30.66
C PRO A 8 -15.36 27.98 29.69
N GLU A 9 -14.40 27.13 30.09
CA GLU A 9 -13.86 26.03 29.29
C GLU A 9 -14.92 24.97 29.03
N ILE A 10 -15.67 24.59 30.07
CA ILE A 10 -16.78 23.62 29.93
C ILE A 10 -17.89 24.19 29.03
N ARG A 11 -18.18 25.48 29.11
CA ARG A 11 -19.17 26.11 28.21
C ARG A 11 -18.71 26.07 26.76
N ARG A 12 -17.43 26.37 26.49
CA ARG A 12 -16.83 26.25 25.16
C ARG A 12 -16.86 24.81 24.64
N LEU A 13 -16.49 23.85 25.49
CA LEU A 13 -16.55 22.42 25.16
C LEU A 13 -17.97 21.98 24.76
N LEU A 14 -18.96 22.32 25.56
CA LEU A 14 -20.35 21.98 25.25
C LEU A 14 -20.87 22.66 23.99
N GLY A 15 -20.41 23.89 23.71
CA GLY A 15 -20.67 24.57 22.43
C GLY A 15 -20.09 23.83 21.24
N MET A 16 -18.81 23.46 21.33
CA MET A 16 -18.10 22.70 20.33
C MET A 16 -18.73 21.32 20.07
N VAL A 17 -19.17 20.62 21.13
CA VAL A 17 -19.87 19.33 21.01
C VAL A 17 -21.17 19.49 20.21
N ARG A 18 -21.97 20.53 20.51
CA ARG A 18 -23.20 20.81 19.76
C ARG A 18 -22.93 21.15 18.30
N GLU A 19 -21.87 21.89 17.99
CA GLU A 19 -21.45 22.15 16.60
C GLU A 19 -21.05 20.84 15.92
N ALA A 20 -20.21 20.03 16.56
CA ALA A 20 -19.78 18.75 16.01
C ALA A 20 -20.97 17.79 15.76
N GLN A 21 -21.99 17.80 16.60
CA GLN A 21 -23.21 16.99 16.41
C GLN A 21 -24.00 17.40 15.16
N LYS A 22 -23.98 18.68 14.79
CA LYS A 22 -24.69 19.22 13.61
C LYS A 22 -23.96 18.98 12.29
N LEU A 23 -22.65 18.64 12.33
CA LEU A 23 -21.87 18.41 11.12
C LEU A 23 -22.40 17.19 10.36
N GLY A 24 -22.53 17.33 9.05
CA GLY A 24 -22.86 16.24 8.12
C GLY A 24 -21.77 15.19 7.94
N THR A 25 -20.69 15.29 8.71
CA THR A 25 -19.59 14.30 8.70
C THR A 25 -20.08 13.04 9.44
N TYR A 26 -20.04 11.92 8.79
CA TYR A 26 -20.54 10.63 9.31
C TYR A 26 -22.07 10.66 9.61
N PRO A 27 -22.92 10.91 8.59
CA PRO A 27 -24.34 11.18 8.79
C PRO A 27 -25.12 10.02 9.44
N ASP A 28 -24.74 8.78 9.12
CA ASP A 28 -25.45 7.57 9.60
C ASP A 28 -24.96 7.07 10.96
N ILE A 29 -23.99 7.77 11.57
CA ILE A 29 -23.41 7.35 12.85
C ILE A 29 -24.19 7.96 14.01
N VAL A 30 -24.73 7.09 14.86
CA VAL A 30 -25.41 7.48 16.11
C VAL A 30 -24.36 8.03 17.08
N TRP A 31 -24.57 9.28 17.54
CA TRP A 31 -23.63 9.97 18.43
C TRP A 31 -23.41 9.25 19.76
N GLU A 32 -24.45 8.69 20.33
CA GLU A 32 -24.44 7.99 21.62
C GLU A 32 -23.62 6.71 21.60
N SER A 33 -23.47 6.10 20.43
CA SER A 33 -22.69 4.87 20.29
C SER A 33 -21.24 5.07 20.71
N CYS A 34 -20.73 4.17 21.52
CA CYS A 34 -19.29 4.15 21.86
C CYS A 34 -18.42 3.55 20.76
N CYS A 35 -19.00 2.94 19.74
CA CYS A 35 -18.30 2.36 18.61
C CYS A 35 -18.82 2.97 17.30
N TRP A 36 -17.95 3.67 16.58
CA TRP A 36 -18.27 4.25 15.28
C TRP A 36 -17.65 3.43 14.17
N GLU A 37 -18.45 2.93 13.25
CA GLU A 37 -18.00 2.27 12.04
C GLU A 37 -17.82 3.32 10.94
N ILE A 38 -16.58 3.72 10.67
CA ILE A 38 -16.27 4.81 9.72
C ILE A 38 -15.85 4.33 8.35
N ARG A 39 -15.90 3.02 8.10
CA ARG A 39 -15.44 2.39 6.87
C ARG A 39 -16.07 2.99 5.61
N GLN A 40 -17.36 3.25 5.62
CA GLN A 40 -18.10 3.80 4.47
C GLN A 40 -17.67 5.22 4.10
N TYR A 41 -17.03 5.95 5.01
CA TYR A 41 -16.57 7.32 4.81
C TYR A 41 -15.08 7.43 4.48
N ASP A 42 -14.34 6.33 4.50
CA ASP A 42 -12.94 6.34 4.08
C ASP A 42 -12.86 6.29 2.55
N ARG A 43 -12.37 7.39 1.94
CA ARG A 43 -12.17 7.49 0.48
C ARG A 43 -11.18 6.48 -0.07
N ASN A 44 -10.30 5.96 0.79
CA ASN A 44 -9.33 4.91 0.46
C ASN A 44 -9.83 3.52 0.89
N ARG A 45 -11.15 3.35 0.99
CA ARG A 45 -11.81 2.13 1.45
C ARG A 45 -11.34 0.93 0.67
N ARG A 46 -10.78 -0.05 1.39
CA ARG A 46 -10.42 -1.36 0.87
C ARG A 46 -10.96 -2.45 1.79
N ALA A 47 -11.45 -3.54 1.21
CA ALA A 47 -12.17 -4.58 1.92
C ALA A 47 -11.36 -5.37 2.96
N HIS A 48 -10.05 -5.17 3.06
CA HIS A 48 -9.13 -6.08 3.76
C HIS A 48 -8.82 -5.72 5.23
N SER A 49 -9.53 -4.80 5.86
CA SER A 49 -9.26 -4.46 7.27
C SER A 49 -10.53 -4.22 8.07
N ARG A 50 -11.07 -5.29 8.67
CA ARG A 50 -12.30 -5.24 9.49
C ARG A 50 -12.13 -4.45 10.80
N ASP A 51 -10.95 -4.46 11.42
CA ASP A 51 -10.73 -3.89 12.76
C ASP A 51 -10.22 -2.43 12.75
N ARG A 52 -9.69 -1.95 11.62
CA ARG A 52 -9.08 -0.60 11.54
C ARG A 52 -10.08 0.51 11.26
N ASP A 53 -11.28 0.15 10.85
CA ASP A 53 -12.31 1.08 10.41
C ASP A 53 -13.32 1.38 11.53
N ARG A 54 -13.07 0.86 12.74
CA ARG A 54 -13.88 1.08 13.94
C ARG A 54 -13.16 2.01 14.89
N LEU A 55 -13.83 3.06 15.31
CA LEU A 55 -13.38 3.96 16.36
C LEU A 55 -14.10 3.60 17.66
N LEU A 56 -13.36 3.12 18.65
CA LEU A 56 -13.92 2.69 19.94
C LEU A 56 -13.64 3.74 21.00
N PHE A 57 -14.66 4.52 21.36
CA PHE A 57 -14.63 5.56 22.40
C PHE A 57 -14.86 4.93 23.78
N ALA A 58 -13.89 4.15 24.21
CA ALA A 58 -13.94 3.36 25.44
C ALA A 58 -12.54 3.25 26.06
N GLU A 59 -12.47 2.82 27.29
CA GLU A 59 -11.23 2.50 27.97
C GLU A 59 -10.42 1.46 27.18
N ARG A 60 -9.11 1.48 27.38
CA ARG A 60 -8.24 0.48 26.78
C ARG A 60 -8.54 -0.88 27.39
N ARG A 61 -8.59 -1.89 26.54
CA ARG A 61 -8.69 -3.30 26.95
C ARG A 61 -7.30 -3.94 26.85
N GLU A 62 -6.94 -4.74 27.85
CA GLU A 62 -5.71 -5.54 27.80
C GLU A 62 -5.88 -6.73 26.86
N ARG A 63 -7.07 -7.35 26.91
CA ARG A 63 -7.44 -8.46 26.04
C ARG A 63 -8.68 -8.10 25.23
N ARG A 64 -8.79 -8.67 24.02
CA ARG A 64 -9.97 -8.46 23.16
C ARG A 64 -11.26 -8.94 23.80
N ALA A 65 -11.18 -9.93 24.69
CA ALA A 65 -12.32 -10.51 25.39
C ALA A 65 -12.81 -9.65 26.57
N ASP A 66 -12.03 -8.67 27.04
CA ASP A 66 -12.40 -7.82 28.15
C ASP A 66 -13.65 -6.98 27.81
N PRO A 67 -14.49 -6.65 28.78
CA PRO A 67 -15.67 -5.83 28.54
C PRO A 67 -15.33 -4.45 28.00
N VAL A 68 -16.19 -3.92 27.16
CA VAL A 68 -16.07 -2.55 26.66
C VAL A 68 -16.64 -1.59 27.71
N VAL A 69 -15.78 -0.76 28.31
CA VAL A 69 -16.17 0.29 29.25
C VAL A 69 -16.12 1.63 28.50
N PRO A 70 -17.26 2.22 28.12
CA PRO A 70 -17.29 3.50 27.40
C PRO A 70 -16.61 4.61 28.21
N PHE A 71 -16.03 5.60 27.53
CA PHE A 71 -15.62 6.83 28.20
C PHE A 71 -16.81 7.48 28.90
N VAL A 72 -16.56 8.12 30.05
CA VAL A 72 -17.61 8.94 30.69
C VAL A 72 -18.05 10.07 29.76
N SER A 73 -19.36 10.45 29.87
CA SER A 73 -20.04 11.24 28.84
C SER A 73 -19.25 12.49 28.38
N LEU A 74 -18.79 13.33 29.30
CA LEU A 74 -18.10 14.58 28.94
C LEU A 74 -16.80 14.34 28.18
N TYR A 75 -16.00 13.34 28.57
CA TYR A 75 -14.78 12.97 27.86
C TYR A 75 -15.08 12.27 26.53
N GLY A 76 -16.09 11.40 26.52
CA GLY A 76 -16.55 10.72 25.30
C GLY A 76 -17.06 11.71 24.26
N ASP A 77 -17.83 12.71 24.66
CA ASP A 77 -18.33 13.76 23.79
C ASP A 77 -17.21 14.65 23.24
N PHE A 78 -16.22 14.99 24.07
CA PHE A 78 -15.00 15.68 23.65
C PHE A 78 -14.26 14.86 22.56
N ALA A 79 -14.02 13.58 22.82
CA ALA A 79 -13.29 12.70 21.89
C ALA A 79 -14.02 12.58 20.55
N LYS A 80 -15.34 12.39 20.57
CA LYS A 80 -16.19 12.32 19.38
C LYS A 80 -16.22 13.63 18.60
N ALA A 81 -16.33 14.78 19.31
CA ALA A 81 -16.31 16.10 18.70
C ALA A 81 -14.97 16.38 17.98
N LEU A 82 -13.84 16.08 18.64
CA LEU A 82 -12.51 16.22 18.05
C LEU A 82 -12.39 15.41 16.76
N ILE A 83 -12.80 14.13 16.76
CA ILE A 83 -12.76 13.28 15.58
C ILE A 83 -13.62 13.82 14.45
N ARG A 84 -14.83 14.29 14.73
CA ARG A 84 -15.78 14.77 13.73
C ARG A 84 -15.35 16.11 13.12
N LEU A 85 -14.91 17.05 13.95
CA LEU A 85 -14.36 18.34 13.50
C LEU A 85 -13.09 18.15 12.66
N ARG A 86 -12.20 17.24 13.09
CA ARG A 86 -11.00 16.94 12.32
C ARG A 86 -11.33 16.35 10.95
N ALA A 87 -12.35 15.52 10.84
CA ALA A 87 -12.78 14.94 9.59
C ALA A 87 -13.55 15.91 8.68
N SER A 88 -14.23 16.92 9.25
CA SER A 88 -14.90 17.97 8.46
C SER A 88 -13.93 18.94 7.82
N ASN A 89 -12.86 19.29 8.52
CA ASN A 89 -11.87 20.26 8.03
C ASN A 89 -10.92 19.67 6.97
N ARG A 90 -10.68 18.35 7.03
CA ARG A 90 -9.78 17.66 6.12
C ARG A 90 -10.16 16.18 6.01
N ALA A 91 -10.10 15.63 4.81
CA ALA A 91 -10.21 14.19 4.62
C ALA A 91 -9.09 13.45 5.38
N VAL A 92 -9.45 12.73 6.43
CA VAL A 92 -8.53 11.97 7.28
C VAL A 92 -8.84 10.49 7.15
N GLY A 93 -7.86 9.70 6.75
CA GLY A 93 -8.03 8.24 6.63
C GLY A 93 -8.28 7.55 7.98
N ALA A 94 -8.99 6.44 7.94
CA ALA A 94 -9.40 5.66 9.13
C ALA A 94 -8.25 5.32 10.08
N SER A 95 -7.08 4.96 9.55
CA SER A 95 -5.89 4.65 10.36
C SER A 95 -5.41 5.83 11.22
N ARG A 96 -5.49 7.06 10.70
CA ARG A 96 -5.13 8.27 11.46
C ARG A 96 -6.17 8.61 12.52
N GLN A 97 -7.46 8.39 12.22
CA GLN A 97 -8.53 8.54 13.22
C GLN A 97 -8.38 7.49 14.33
N ALA A 98 -8.06 6.24 14.00
CA ALA A 98 -7.80 5.20 14.99
C ALA A 98 -6.58 5.53 15.88
N ALA A 99 -5.50 6.09 15.31
CA ALA A 99 -4.34 6.54 16.10
C ALA A 99 -4.74 7.68 17.06
N MET A 100 -5.59 8.60 16.64
CA MET A 100 -6.12 9.67 17.47
C MET A 100 -6.96 9.12 18.63
N VAL A 101 -7.88 8.18 18.36
CA VAL A 101 -8.66 7.54 19.41
C VAL A 101 -7.76 6.78 20.38
N ARG A 102 -6.72 6.09 19.92
CA ARG A 102 -5.73 5.43 20.80
C ARG A 102 -4.99 6.44 21.68
N ALA A 103 -4.60 7.60 21.14
CA ALA A 103 -3.99 8.67 21.94
C ALA A 103 -4.94 9.16 23.04
N LEU A 104 -6.22 9.34 22.70
CA LEU A 104 -7.27 9.72 23.66
C LEU A 104 -7.49 8.63 24.73
N GLN A 105 -7.37 7.36 24.38
CA GLN A 105 -7.48 6.25 25.34
C GLN A 105 -6.32 6.25 26.34
N PHE A 106 -5.09 6.48 25.87
CA PHE A 106 -3.94 6.62 26.77
C PHE A 106 -4.06 7.84 27.69
N LEU A 107 -4.52 8.96 27.12
CA LEU A 107 -4.72 10.20 27.89
C LEU A 107 -5.84 10.03 28.93
N TYR A 108 -6.94 9.37 28.57
CA TYR A 108 -8.03 9.06 29.52
C TYR A 108 -7.54 8.22 30.71
N ALA A 109 -6.69 7.23 30.46
CA ALA A 109 -6.15 6.38 31.52
C ALA A 109 -5.39 7.19 32.58
N THR A 110 -4.71 8.28 32.21
CA THR A 110 -4.00 9.15 33.16
C THR A 110 -4.90 9.94 34.10
N THR A 111 -6.18 10.08 33.76
CA THR A 111 -7.16 10.79 34.57
C THR A 111 -7.85 9.90 35.60
N GLN A 112 -7.63 8.58 35.57
CA GLN A 112 -8.36 7.60 36.40
C GLN A 112 -8.13 7.76 37.90
N ASN A 113 -6.99 8.28 38.32
CA ASN A 113 -6.62 8.46 39.72
C ASN A 113 -7.07 9.79 40.32
N SER A 114 -7.79 10.64 39.58
CA SER A 114 -8.28 11.92 40.05
C SER A 114 -9.82 11.92 40.14
N HIS A 115 -10.37 12.66 41.09
CA HIS A 115 -11.85 12.85 41.23
C HIS A 115 -12.49 13.48 39.96
N ASP A 116 -11.72 13.85 39.00
CA ASP A 116 -12.09 14.58 37.78
C ASP A 116 -12.05 13.75 36.48
N ARG A 117 -12.29 12.42 36.57
CA ARG A 117 -12.23 11.47 35.42
C ARG A 117 -13.00 11.90 34.16
N SER A 118 -13.97 12.78 34.32
CA SER A 118 -14.90 13.13 33.24
C SER A 118 -14.61 14.47 32.55
N ASP A 119 -13.69 15.29 33.06
CA ASP A 119 -13.48 16.64 32.60
C ASP A 119 -12.18 16.82 31.77
N PRO A 120 -12.26 16.82 30.42
CA PRO A 120 -11.09 17.01 29.57
C PRO A 120 -10.49 18.42 29.67
N THR A 121 -11.23 19.41 30.25
CA THR A 121 -10.72 20.77 30.42
C THR A 121 -9.67 20.89 31.54
N ARG A 122 -9.56 19.86 32.38
CA ARG A 122 -8.58 19.77 33.45
C ARG A 122 -7.29 19.06 33.05
N LEU A 123 -7.19 18.64 31.77
CA LEU A 123 -5.97 18.03 31.26
C LEU A 123 -4.82 19.04 31.34
N THR A 124 -3.67 18.57 31.82
CA THR A 124 -2.45 19.36 32.00
C THR A 124 -1.29 18.70 31.27
N ARG A 125 -0.20 19.43 31.09
CA ARG A 125 1.05 18.90 30.53
C ARG A 125 1.46 17.56 31.18
N ARG A 126 1.28 17.42 32.51
CA ARG A 126 1.62 16.19 33.24
C ARG A 126 0.86 14.96 32.70
N HIS A 127 -0.43 15.09 32.40
CA HIS A 127 -1.22 13.97 31.84
C HIS A 127 -0.69 13.52 30.48
N PHE A 128 -0.24 14.44 29.64
CA PHE A 128 0.34 14.11 28.33
C PHE A 128 1.69 13.39 28.48
N HIS A 129 2.53 13.80 29.43
CA HIS A 129 3.80 13.09 29.70
C HIS A 129 3.56 11.69 30.24
N LEU A 130 2.67 11.52 31.22
CA LEU A 130 2.30 10.20 31.77
C LEU A 130 1.71 9.29 30.67
N ALA A 131 0.83 9.83 29.81
CA ALA A 131 0.31 9.09 28.65
C ALA A 131 1.45 8.66 27.72
N MET A 132 2.43 9.51 27.47
CA MET A 132 3.56 9.21 26.59
C MET A 132 4.50 8.15 27.17
N GLU A 133 4.78 8.21 28.47
CA GLU A 133 5.55 7.18 29.18
C GLU A 133 4.88 5.81 29.05
N GLU A 134 3.55 5.77 29.24
CA GLU A 134 2.79 4.54 29.10
C GLU A 134 2.78 4.03 27.65
N VAL A 135 2.69 4.92 26.67
CA VAL A 135 2.79 4.59 25.24
C VAL A 135 4.16 3.98 24.93
N GLN A 136 5.26 4.55 25.43
CA GLN A 136 6.61 4.04 25.21
C GLN A 136 6.81 2.66 25.85
N ARG A 137 6.21 2.43 27.02
CA ARG A 137 6.29 1.13 27.71
C ARG A 137 5.53 0.02 26.96
N GLN A 138 4.40 0.35 26.33
CA GLN A 138 3.48 -0.66 25.78
C GLN A 138 3.52 -0.80 24.27
N CYS A 139 4.11 0.14 23.55
CA CYS A 139 4.04 0.18 22.10
C CYS A 139 5.44 0.10 21.46
N ALA A 140 5.54 -0.58 20.32
CA ALA A 140 6.73 -0.51 19.49
C ALA A 140 7.02 0.93 19.02
N ALA A 141 8.29 1.28 18.80
CA ALA A 141 8.78 2.64 18.53
C ALA A 141 7.98 3.38 17.46
N GLY A 142 7.67 2.73 16.31
CA GLY A 142 6.87 3.35 15.25
C GLY A 142 5.44 3.67 15.66
N THR A 143 4.82 2.80 16.49
CA THR A 143 3.48 3.05 17.02
C THR A 143 3.51 4.14 18.06
N ALA A 144 4.53 4.14 18.92
CA ALA A 144 4.75 5.16 19.96
C ALA A 144 4.94 6.55 19.30
N TYR A 145 5.76 6.65 18.25
CA TYR A 145 5.93 7.87 17.49
C TYR A 145 4.60 8.41 16.93
N ASN A 146 3.79 7.55 16.32
CA ASN A 146 2.50 7.96 15.75
C ASN A 146 1.49 8.40 16.81
N ILE A 147 1.43 7.70 17.95
CA ILE A 147 0.55 8.09 19.07
C ILE A 147 1.07 9.38 19.70
N GLY A 148 2.39 9.57 19.84
CA GLY A 148 2.99 10.80 20.35
C GLY A 148 2.65 12.02 19.47
N ASN A 149 2.65 11.88 18.15
CA ASN A 149 2.18 12.92 17.24
C ASN A 149 0.67 13.19 17.40
N ALA A 150 -0.14 12.15 17.61
CA ALA A 150 -1.56 12.33 17.87
C ALA A 150 -1.81 13.03 19.21
N LEU A 151 -1.05 12.72 20.27
CA LEU A 151 -1.10 13.45 21.55
C LEU A 151 -0.77 14.93 21.37
N ARG A 152 0.26 15.25 20.56
CA ARG A 152 0.60 16.64 20.22
C ARG A 152 -0.57 17.34 19.53
N GLU A 153 -1.19 16.69 18.53
CA GLU A 153 -2.37 17.24 17.86
C GLU A 153 -3.55 17.48 18.85
N VAL A 154 -3.75 16.59 19.84
CA VAL A 154 -4.76 16.80 20.91
C VAL A 154 -4.43 18.02 21.76
N ALA A 155 -3.17 18.20 22.17
CA ALA A 155 -2.74 19.36 22.95
C ALA A 155 -2.92 20.65 22.18
N GLU A 156 -2.53 20.68 20.91
CA GLU A 156 -2.73 21.82 19.99
C GLU A 156 -4.23 22.13 19.84
N PHE A 157 -5.08 21.12 19.69
CA PHE A 157 -6.53 21.27 19.59
C PHE A 157 -7.14 21.90 20.86
N LEU A 158 -6.78 21.38 22.05
CA LEU A 158 -7.24 21.93 23.32
C LEU A 158 -6.84 23.40 23.48
N ASN A 159 -5.63 23.75 23.08
CA ASN A 159 -5.13 25.12 23.14
C ASN A 159 -5.84 26.04 22.12
N ALA A 160 -6.00 25.59 20.88
CA ALA A 160 -6.63 26.39 19.81
C ALA A 160 -8.09 26.73 20.12
N HIS A 161 -8.82 25.79 20.72
CA HIS A 161 -10.21 25.99 21.12
C HIS A 161 -10.36 26.52 22.56
N GLN A 162 -9.26 26.85 23.24
CA GLN A 162 -9.24 27.37 24.62
C GLN A 162 -10.05 26.45 25.58
N LEU A 163 -9.91 25.15 25.42
CA LEU A 163 -10.66 24.16 26.21
C LEU A 163 -9.94 23.79 27.50
N SER A 164 -8.66 24.07 27.64
CA SER A 164 -7.87 23.80 28.86
C SER A 164 -7.71 25.07 29.69
N ARG A 165 -7.68 24.91 31.03
CA ARG A 165 -7.46 26.03 31.98
C ARG A 165 -6.07 26.64 31.86
N THR A 166 -5.09 25.84 31.45
CA THR A 166 -3.69 26.26 31.23
C THR A 166 -3.25 25.82 29.86
N ARG A 167 -2.38 26.61 29.24
CA ARG A 167 -1.80 26.27 27.94
C ARG A 167 -0.95 24.99 28.05
N ILE A 168 -1.29 23.96 27.29
CA ILE A 168 -0.59 22.68 27.27
C ILE A 168 0.54 22.74 26.27
N ARG A 169 1.79 22.77 26.77
CA ARG A 169 3.00 22.68 25.95
C ARG A 169 3.48 21.24 25.94
N PHE A 170 3.16 20.50 24.90
CA PHE A 170 3.57 19.10 24.71
C PHE A 170 4.23 18.93 23.36
N GLN A 171 5.37 18.24 23.34
CA GLN A 171 6.09 17.83 22.14
C GLN A 171 6.28 16.31 22.18
N ASN A 172 6.25 15.67 21.02
CA ASN A 172 6.55 14.25 20.91
C ASN A 172 8.06 14.05 21.11
N VAL A 173 8.43 13.37 22.16
CA VAL A 173 9.84 13.08 22.51
C VAL A 173 10.37 11.81 21.84
N VAL A 174 9.50 11.01 21.24
CA VAL A 174 9.91 9.78 20.56
C VAL A 174 10.53 10.16 19.21
N PRO A 175 11.78 9.76 18.94
CA PRO A 175 12.42 10.02 17.67
C PRO A 175 11.65 9.33 16.52
N ARG A 176 11.70 9.93 15.35
CA ARG A 176 11.17 9.28 14.17
C ARG A 176 11.92 7.96 13.96
N PRO A 177 11.21 6.82 13.83
CA PRO A 177 11.88 5.54 13.57
C PRO A 177 12.71 5.59 12.28
N ILE A 178 13.85 4.93 12.31
CA ILE A 178 14.66 4.72 11.10
C ILE A 178 13.83 3.88 10.13
N THR A 179 13.58 4.40 8.95
CA THR A 179 12.66 3.78 7.98
C THR A 179 13.39 3.11 6.81
N GLY A 180 14.72 3.16 6.78
CA GLY A 180 15.52 2.66 5.67
C GLY A 180 15.43 3.54 4.41
N ASP A 181 14.96 4.79 4.58
CA ASP A 181 14.76 5.74 3.50
C ASP A 181 15.90 6.78 3.45
N GLY A 182 16.83 6.73 4.41
CA GLY A 182 17.99 7.62 4.52
C GLY A 182 19.22 7.06 3.81
N LEU A 183 20.19 7.95 3.56
CA LEU A 183 21.47 7.59 2.94
C LEU A 183 22.53 7.15 3.97
N ASP A 184 22.25 7.32 5.27
CA ASP A 184 23.13 6.90 6.34
C ASP A 184 23.19 5.37 6.46
N SER A 185 24.30 4.84 6.99
CA SER A 185 24.57 3.41 7.11
C SER A 185 23.49 2.64 7.89
N ALA A 186 22.91 3.26 8.93
CA ALA A 186 21.83 2.64 9.71
C ALA A 186 20.55 2.51 8.90
N SER A 187 20.19 3.53 8.13
CA SER A 187 19.05 3.49 7.21
C SER A 187 19.26 2.49 6.09
N GLN A 188 20.47 2.39 5.52
CA GLN A 188 20.80 1.40 4.50
C GLN A 188 20.69 -0.04 5.06
N ALA A 189 21.23 -0.30 6.24
CA ALA A 189 21.12 -1.59 6.90
C ALA A 189 19.66 -1.97 7.19
N GLU A 190 18.82 -1.01 7.60
CA GLU A 190 17.39 -1.22 7.79
C GLU A 190 16.66 -1.43 6.46
N GLY A 191 17.11 -0.78 5.40
CA GLY A 191 16.62 -0.99 4.03
C GLY A 191 16.87 -2.41 3.53
N LEU A 192 18.08 -2.93 3.71
CA LEU A 192 18.45 -4.30 3.31
C LEU A 192 17.60 -5.36 4.01
N LYS A 193 17.21 -5.17 5.27
CA LYS A 193 16.31 -6.07 5.98
C LYS A 193 14.91 -6.18 5.34
N LYS A 194 14.53 -5.23 4.50
CA LYS A 194 13.26 -5.25 3.77
C LYS A 194 13.33 -6.09 2.49
N MET A 195 14.54 -6.43 2.03
CA MET A 195 14.74 -7.27 0.86
C MET A 195 14.45 -8.74 1.18
N PRO A 196 13.83 -9.49 0.26
CA PRO A 196 13.69 -10.93 0.43
C PRO A 196 15.05 -11.62 0.30
N ALA A 197 15.28 -12.67 1.07
CA ALA A 197 16.41 -13.54 0.83
C ALA A 197 16.21 -14.31 -0.48
N ALA A 198 17.30 -14.53 -1.25
CA ALA A 198 17.25 -15.23 -2.54
C ALA A 198 16.64 -16.63 -2.39
N GLU A 199 17.06 -17.40 -1.35
CA GLU A 199 16.54 -18.73 -1.05
C GLU A 199 15.02 -18.78 -0.85
N VAL A 200 14.41 -17.69 -0.36
CA VAL A 200 12.95 -17.60 -0.16
C VAL A 200 12.24 -17.40 -1.49
N LEU A 201 12.83 -16.64 -2.43
CA LEU A 201 12.29 -16.44 -3.77
C LEU A 201 12.40 -17.72 -4.60
N GLU A 202 13.54 -18.42 -4.50
CA GLU A 202 13.76 -19.73 -5.14
C GLU A 202 12.75 -20.76 -4.65
N ALA A 203 12.56 -20.87 -3.33
CA ALA A 203 11.56 -21.77 -2.75
C ALA A 203 10.14 -21.44 -3.23
N LEU A 204 9.76 -20.15 -3.32
CA LEU A 204 8.44 -19.77 -3.85
C LEU A 204 8.29 -20.13 -5.33
N ALA A 205 9.32 -19.96 -6.13
CA ALA A 205 9.29 -20.33 -7.54
C ALA A 205 9.11 -21.85 -7.72
N GLU A 206 9.84 -22.64 -6.94
CA GLU A 206 9.73 -24.10 -6.95
C GLU A 206 8.33 -24.54 -6.49
N ILE A 207 7.84 -24.05 -5.36
CA ILE A 207 6.49 -24.37 -4.86
C ILE A 207 5.43 -23.96 -5.90
N SER A 208 5.54 -22.76 -6.50
CA SER A 208 4.57 -22.30 -7.50
C SER A 208 4.54 -23.15 -8.76
N SER A 209 5.66 -23.81 -9.11
CA SER A 209 5.75 -24.72 -10.27
C SER A 209 5.12 -26.09 -9.99
N GLN A 210 5.14 -26.55 -8.75
CA GLN A 210 4.72 -27.89 -8.33
C GLN A 210 3.30 -27.93 -7.73
N ALA A 211 2.72 -26.78 -7.38
CA ALA A 211 1.42 -26.74 -6.70
C ALA A 211 0.29 -27.27 -7.58
N THR A 212 -0.50 -28.18 -7.02
CA THR A 212 -1.67 -28.81 -7.65
C THR A 212 -2.97 -28.58 -6.88
N ASP A 213 -2.88 -28.22 -5.61
CA ASP A 213 -4.04 -27.90 -4.77
C ASP A 213 -4.62 -26.53 -5.15
N ASP A 214 -5.92 -26.48 -5.43
CA ASP A 214 -6.61 -25.27 -5.91
C ASP A 214 -6.51 -24.11 -4.91
N ASP A 215 -6.63 -24.37 -3.61
CA ASP A 215 -6.57 -23.33 -2.57
C ASP A 215 -5.15 -22.78 -2.44
N GLU A 216 -4.15 -23.63 -2.56
CA GLU A 216 -2.75 -23.21 -2.57
C GLU A 216 -2.40 -22.47 -3.85
N CYS A 217 -2.90 -22.93 -5.01
CA CYS A 217 -2.75 -22.23 -6.28
C CYS A 217 -3.30 -20.81 -6.22
N ILE A 218 -4.47 -20.57 -5.61
CA ILE A 218 -5.00 -19.20 -5.42
C ILE A 218 -3.98 -18.30 -4.70
N VAL A 219 -3.38 -18.80 -3.62
CA VAL A 219 -2.38 -18.06 -2.84
C VAL A 219 -1.13 -17.77 -3.67
N LEU A 220 -0.62 -18.77 -4.37
CA LEU A 220 0.61 -18.66 -5.17
C LEU A 220 0.41 -17.73 -6.37
N ARG A 221 -0.74 -17.77 -7.05
CA ARG A 221 -1.05 -16.86 -8.16
C ARG A 221 -1.16 -15.40 -7.69
N ILE A 222 -1.66 -15.15 -6.49
CA ILE A 222 -1.64 -13.81 -5.88
C ILE A 222 -0.18 -13.37 -5.60
N ILE A 223 0.67 -14.30 -5.14
CA ILE A 223 2.10 -14.02 -4.92
C ILE A 223 2.80 -13.75 -6.26
N ASP A 224 2.54 -14.54 -7.30
CA ASP A 224 3.07 -14.32 -8.64
C ASP A 224 2.79 -12.89 -9.13
N LEU A 225 1.55 -12.40 -8.96
CA LEU A 225 1.19 -11.02 -9.32
C LEU A 225 1.89 -9.96 -8.44
N LEU A 226 2.14 -10.24 -7.16
CA LEU A 226 2.93 -9.35 -6.29
C LEU A 226 4.39 -9.26 -6.76
N VAL A 227 4.96 -10.38 -7.19
CA VAL A 227 6.35 -10.48 -7.68
C VAL A 227 6.51 -9.73 -9.00
N VAL A 228 5.69 -10.06 -10.01
CA VAL A 228 5.89 -9.53 -11.38
C VAL A 228 5.45 -8.08 -11.55
N ALA A 229 4.47 -7.62 -10.77
CA ALA A 229 3.94 -6.27 -10.90
C ALA A 229 4.32 -5.34 -9.75
N GLY A 230 4.91 -5.84 -8.66
CA GLY A 230 5.28 -5.05 -7.50
C GLY A 230 4.09 -4.30 -6.88
N PHE A 231 2.92 -4.87 -6.92
CA PHE A 231 1.71 -4.30 -6.31
C PHE A 231 1.83 -4.22 -4.79
N ARG A 232 1.09 -3.30 -4.18
CA ARG A 232 0.76 -3.45 -2.76
C ARG A 232 -0.27 -4.57 -2.60
N VAL A 233 -0.24 -5.23 -1.45
CA VAL A 233 -1.18 -6.34 -1.19
C VAL A 233 -2.64 -5.93 -1.39
N GLY A 234 -3.02 -4.72 -0.97
CA GLY A 234 -4.36 -4.21 -1.20
C GLY A 234 -4.69 -3.96 -2.67
N GLU A 235 -3.71 -3.63 -3.50
CA GLU A 235 -3.89 -3.42 -4.94
C GLU A 235 -4.17 -4.74 -5.66
N VAL A 236 -3.39 -5.78 -5.38
CA VAL A 236 -3.60 -7.09 -6.01
C VAL A 236 -4.91 -7.74 -5.55
N LEU A 237 -5.24 -7.67 -4.25
CA LEU A 237 -6.47 -8.27 -3.73
C LEU A 237 -7.75 -7.60 -4.25
N THR A 238 -7.65 -6.34 -4.69
CA THR A 238 -8.78 -5.59 -5.27
C THR A 238 -8.72 -5.46 -6.78
N LEU A 239 -7.91 -6.27 -7.47
CA LEU A 239 -7.93 -6.30 -8.93
C LEU A 239 -9.32 -6.65 -9.45
N PRO A 240 -9.82 -5.95 -10.48
CA PRO A 240 -11.03 -6.37 -11.16
C PRO A 240 -10.82 -7.70 -11.91
N ARG A 241 -11.89 -8.45 -12.11
CA ARG A 241 -11.85 -9.72 -12.87
C ARG A 241 -11.27 -9.53 -14.27
N ASP A 242 -11.62 -8.44 -14.91
CA ASP A 242 -11.21 -8.03 -16.25
C ASP A 242 -9.97 -7.12 -16.25
N CYS A 243 -9.04 -7.35 -15.31
CA CYS A 243 -7.86 -6.51 -15.14
C CYS A 243 -6.83 -6.62 -16.27
N TRP A 244 -6.85 -7.70 -17.05
CA TRP A 244 -5.89 -7.93 -18.13
C TRP A 244 -6.14 -6.96 -19.28
N VAL A 245 -5.09 -6.27 -19.73
CA VAL A 245 -5.12 -5.31 -20.82
C VAL A 245 -4.03 -5.67 -21.81
N GLU A 246 -4.40 -5.78 -23.09
CA GLU A 246 -3.46 -5.92 -24.20
C GLU A 246 -3.65 -4.75 -25.16
N GLU A 247 -2.56 -4.13 -25.53
CA GLU A 247 -2.56 -3.06 -26.52
C GLU A 247 -1.40 -3.25 -27.47
N THR A 248 -1.58 -2.84 -28.70
CA THR A 248 -0.47 -2.72 -29.64
C THR A 248 0.54 -1.69 -29.13
N ALA A 249 1.79 -2.04 -29.10
CA ALA A 249 2.84 -1.08 -28.78
C ALA A 249 2.99 -0.11 -29.98
N LEU A 250 2.77 1.17 -29.69
CA LEU A 250 2.88 2.22 -30.69
C LEU A 250 4.18 2.99 -30.50
N ASP A 251 4.81 3.35 -31.59
CA ASP A 251 5.91 4.30 -31.59
C ASP A 251 5.38 5.73 -31.25
N PRO A 252 6.23 6.71 -30.96
CA PRO A 252 5.80 8.06 -30.67
C PRO A 252 5.01 8.75 -31.80
N ARG A 253 5.06 8.22 -33.01
CA ARG A 253 4.29 8.69 -34.16
C ARG A 253 2.94 7.97 -34.32
N GLY A 254 2.59 7.10 -33.35
CA GLY A 254 1.35 6.34 -33.37
C GLY A 254 1.35 5.16 -34.36
N ARG A 255 2.49 4.71 -34.84
CA ARG A 255 2.63 3.54 -35.74
C ARG A 255 2.92 2.30 -34.90
N ASP A 256 2.44 1.15 -35.38
CA ASP A 256 2.71 -0.14 -34.77
C ASP A 256 4.21 -0.43 -34.70
N ILE A 257 4.71 -0.74 -33.51
CA ILE A 257 6.04 -1.30 -33.34
C ILE A 257 6.00 -2.75 -33.80
N ARG A 258 6.91 -3.12 -34.70
CA ARG A 258 7.04 -4.49 -35.19
C ARG A 258 8.33 -5.11 -34.68
N ASP A 259 8.26 -6.38 -34.32
CA ASP A 259 9.42 -7.20 -34.00
C ASP A 259 10.33 -7.30 -35.23
N ILE A 260 11.60 -6.99 -35.07
CA ILE A 260 12.56 -6.94 -36.20
C ILE A 260 12.80 -8.33 -36.77
N THR A 261 12.65 -9.37 -35.94
CA THR A 261 12.96 -10.76 -36.33
C THR A 261 11.74 -11.44 -36.96
N THR A 262 10.54 -11.23 -36.40
CA THR A 262 9.32 -11.93 -36.85
C THR A 262 8.44 -11.07 -37.77
N GLY A 263 8.63 -9.75 -37.76
CA GLY A 263 7.78 -8.80 -38.47
C GLY A 263 6.37 -8.61 -37.83
N GLU A 264 6.08 -9.34 -36.77
CA GLU A 264 4.81 -9.26 -36.08
C GLU A 264 4.69 -7.97 -35.27
N THR A 265 3.46 -7.50 -35.06
CA THR A 265 3.18 -6.34 -34.22
C THR A 265 3.45 -6.66 -32.75
N VAL A 266 4.31 -5.88 -32.12
CA VAL A 266 4.63 -6.00 -30.70
C VAL A 266 3.40 -5.59 -29.88
N LYS A 267 2.95 -6.48 -29.03
CA LYS A 267 1.89 -6.19 -28.05
C LYS A 267 2.51 -5.91 -26.69
N ARG A 268 1.99 -4.95 -25.97
CA ARG A 268 2.28 -4.71 -24.58
C ARG A 268 1.11 -5.21 -23.70
N CYS A 269 1.44 -5.89 -22.64
CA CYS A 269 0.48 -6.44 -21.70
C CYS A 269 0.55 -5.73 -20.36
N GLY A 270 -0.58 -5.57 -19.70
CA GLY A 270 -0.66 -4.87 -18.43
C GLY A 270 -1.85 -5.28 -17.59
N LEU A 271 -1.86 -4.78 -16.36
CA LEU A 271 -2.92 -5.02 -15.40
C LEU A 271 -3.57 -3.71 -14.99
N ARG A 272 -4.85 -3.55 -15.29
CA ARG A 272 -5.66 -2.41 -14.84
C ARG A 272 -5.98 -2.57 -13.35
N TYR A 273 -5.65 -1.56 -12.56
CA TYR A 273 -5.85 -1.59 -11.11
C TYR A 273 -6.19 -0.21 -10.54
N TRP A 274 -6.66 -0.21 -9.30
CA TRP A 274 -6.96 1.00 -8.54
C TRP A 274 -5.82 1.30 -7.56
N PRO A 275 -5.12 2.45 -7.70
CA PRO A 275 -4.01 2.80 -6.81
C PRO A 275 -4.46 2.94 -5.35
N GLU A 276 -3.66 2.43 -4.42
CA GLU A 276 -4.00 2.47 -2.98
C GLU A 276 -4.10 3.89 -2.42
N LYS A 277 -3.38 4.83 -2.98
CA LYS A 277 -3.41 6.23 -2.55
C LYS A 277 -4.52 7.06 -3.22
N GLY A 278 -5.47 6.38 -3.86
CA GLY A 278 -6.60 6.99 -4.55
C GLY A 278 -6.24 7.51 -5.95
N GLY A 279 -7.26 7.78 -6.74
CA GLY A 279 -7.16 8.22 -8.14
C GLY A 279 -7.94 7.30 -9.06
N ASP A 280 -7.92 7.62 -10.35
CA ASP A 280 -8.54 6.82 -11.39
C ASP A 280 -7.77 5.50 -11.62
N PRO A 281 -8.40 4.51 -12.25
CA PRO A 281 -7.72 3.26 -12.58
C PRO A 281 -6.58 3.54 -13.56
N ILE A 282 -5.46 2.89 -13.32
CA ILE A 282 -4.29 2.95 -14.21
C ILE A 282 -3.89 1.54 -14.64
N VAL A 283 -3.24 1.46 -15.79
CA VAL A 283 -2.68 0.20 -16.27
C VAL A 283 -1.23 0.11 -15.82
N LYS A 284 -0.89 -0.98 -15.19
CA LYS A 284 0.48 -1.33 -14.87
C LYS A 284 1.03 -2.23 -15.98
N TRP A 285 1.83 -1.66 -16.84
CA TRP A 285 2.48 -2.39 -17.92
C TRP A 285 3.52 -3.35 -17.37
N LEU A 286 3.58 -4.54 -17.93
CA LEU A 286 4.46 -5.61 -17.49
C LEU A 286 5.67 -5.72 -18.41
N PRO A 287 6.86 -6.04 -17.88
CA PRO A 287 7.98 -6.46 -18.71
C PRO A 287 7.62 -7.70 -19.51
N ILE A 288 8.14 -7.83 -20.73
CA ILE A 288 7.86 -8.97 -21.63
C ILE A 288 8.16 -10.31 -20.92
N CYS A 289 9.28 -10.40 -20.20
CA CYS A 289 9.67 -11.60 -19.47
C CYS A 289 8.67 -11.98 -18.33
N ALA A 290 7.91 -11.03 -17.81
CA ALA A 290 6.95 -11.27 -16.73
C ALA A 290 5.54 -11.65 -17.26
N GLU A 291 5.26 -11.41 -18.55
CA GLU A 291 3.96 -11.65 -19.16
C GLU A 291 3.45 -13.09 -19.00
N PRO A 292 4.21 -14.15 -19.33
CA PRO A 292 3.72 -15.51 -19.24
C PRO A 292 3.28 -15.90 -17.81
N LEU A 293 4.05 -15.47 -16.80
CA LEU A 293 3.73 -15.73 -15.41
C LEU A 293 2.48 -14.97 -14.96
N ALA A 294 2.37 -13.70 -15.34
CA ALA A 294 1.21 -12.87 -15.01
C ALA A 294 -0.07 -13.38 -15.71
N ARG A 295 0.04 -13.76 -16.98
CA ARG A 295 -1.08 -14.31 -17.77
C ARG A 295 -1.61 -15.60 -17.14
N ARG A 296 -0.71 -16.54 -16.78
CA ARG A 296 -1.06 -17.75 -16.05
C ARG A 296 -1.74 -17.42 -14.73
N ALA A 297 -1.17 -16.50 -13.95
CA ALA A 297 -1.72 -16.14 -12.65
C ALA A 297 -3.13 -15.55 -12.75
N VAL A 298 -3.39 -14.67 -13.70
CA VAL A 298 -4.72 -14.09 -13.92
C VAL A 298 -5.70 -15.17 -14.40
N ALA A 299 -5.31 -16.00 -15.38
CA ALA A 299 -6.17 -17.06 -15.92
C ALA A 299 -6.58 -18.07 -14.84
N ASP A 300 -5.63 -18.51 -14.01
CA ASP A 300 -5.90 -19.42 -12.90
C ASP A 300 -6.83 -18.77 -11.86
N LEU A 301 -6.59 -17.53 -11.46
CA LEU A 301 -7.47 -16.81 -10.53
C LEU A 301 -8.88 -16.58 -11.10
N VAL A 302 -9.00 -16.30 -12.41
CA VAL A 302 -10.31 -16.23 -13.08
C VAL A 302 -11.04 -17.57 -12.98
N ARG A 303 -10.38 -18.68 -13.18
CA ARG A 303 -10.96 -20.02 -13.11
C ARG A 303 -11.25 -20.45 -11.67
N LEU A 304 -10.25 -20.38 -10.78
CA LEU A 304 -10.32 -20.93 -9.42
C LEU A 304 -11.27 -20.16 -8.50
N CYS A 305 -11.36 -18.86 -8.67
CA CYS A 305 -12.25 -18.01 -7.87
C CYS A 305 -13.67 -17.87 -8.46
N GLU A 306 -13.96 -18.49 -9.60
CA GLU A 306 -15.27 -18.38 -10.26
C GLU A 306 -16.44 -18.85 -9.39
N PRO A 307 -16.38 -20.00 -8.68
CA PRO A 307 -17.48 -20.43 -7.82
C PRO A 307 -17.85 -19.43 -6.74
N ALA A 308 -16.84 -18.81 -6.11
CA ALA A 308 -17.06 -17.79 -5.09
C ALA A 308 -17.63 -16.48 -5.69
N ARG A 309 -17.22 -16.09 -6.90
CA ARG A 309 -17.79 -14.94 -7.62
C ARG A 309 -19.25 -15.15 -7.98
N GLN A 310 -19.61 -16.37 -8.42
CA GLN A 310 -21.02 -16.70 -8.71
C GLN A 310 -21.88 -16.59 -7.45
N ALA A 311 -21.41 -17.12 -6.31
CA ALA A 311 -22.09 -16.95 -5.03
C ALA A 311 -22.19 -15.47 -4.62
N ALA A 312 -21.16 -14.66 -4.89
CA ALA A 312 -21.20 -13.21 -4.67
C ALA A 312 -22.27 -12.54 -5.52
N ALA A 313 -22.37 -12.87 -6.81
CA ALA A 313 -23.39 -12.31 -7.70
C ALA A 313 -24.83 -12.64 -7.24
N VAL A 314 -25.05 -13.83 -6.67
CA VAL A 314 -26.35 -14.19 -6.07
C VAL A 314 -26.65 -13.34 -4.85
N LEU A 315 -25.68 -13.14 -3.96
CA LEU A 315 -25.83 -12.28 -2.77
C LEU A 315 -26.00 -10.80 -3.11
N GLU A 316 -25.39 -10.33 -4.18
CA GLU A 316 -25.55 -8.95 -4.67
C GLU A 316 -26.96 -8.66 -5.17
N LYS A 317 -27.59 -9.65 -5.84
CA LYS A 317 -29.00 -9.56 -6.25
C LYS A 317 -29.96 -9.66 -5.06
N ASN A 318 -29.62 -10.45 -4.05
CA ASN A 318 -30.46 -10.71 -2.89
C ASN A 318 -29.69 -10.51 -1.57
N PRO A 319 -29.35 -9.29 -1.17
CA PRO A 319 -28.43 -9.02 -0.06
C PRO A 319 -28.97 -9.43 1.32
N HIS A 320 -30.24 -9.80 1.41
CA HIS A 320 -30.91 -10.23 2.64
C HIS A 320 -31.07 -11.75 2.75
N ARG A 321 -30.67 -12.52 1.74
CA ARG A 321 -30.74 -13.97 1.70
C ARG A 321 -29.36 -14.57 1.53
N VAL A 322 -29.11 -15.68 2.20
CA VAL A 322 -27.91 -16.51 2.01
C VAL A 322 -28.27 -17.68 1.09
N PRO A 323 -27.51 -17.94 0.02
CA PRO A 323 -27.80 -19.06 -0.88
C PRO A 323 -27.45 -20.40 -0.22
N LEU A 324 -28.25 -20.79 0.77
CA LEU A 324 -28.07 -22.09 1.43
C LEU A 324 -28.42 -23.24 0.47
N PRO A 325 -27.68 -24.36 0.50
CA PRO A 325 -27.98 -25.54 -0.29
C PRO A 325 -29.43 -26.01 -0.09
N GLY A 326 -30.10 -26.32 -1.20
CA GLY A 326 -31.50 -26.74 -1.18
C GLY A 326 -32.51 -25.60 -1.00
N ASN A 327 -32.07 -24.34 -0.91
CA ASN A 327 -32.92 -23.13 -0.76
C ASN A 327 -34.10 -23.35 0.24
N PRO A 328 -33.81 -23.69 1.50
CA PRO A 328 -34.86 -24.01 2.47
C PRO A 328 -35.78 -22.81 2.73
N ASP A 329 -37.04 -23.09 3.07
CA ASP A 329 -37.99 -22.05 3.47
C ASP A 329 -37.42 -21.27 4.68
N PRO A 330 -37.38 -19.94 4.64
CA PRO A 330 -36.91 -19.09 5.74
C PRO A 330 -37.59 -19.35 7.10
N ASP A 331 -38.84 -19.74 7.08
CA ASP A 331 -39.59 -20.04 8.28
C ASP A 331 -39.51 -21.49 8.75
N ALA A 332 -38.89 -22.37 7.98
CA ALA A 332 -38.68 -23.75 8.35
C ALA A 332 -37.84 -23.85 9.64
N LEU A 333 -38.25 -24.80 10.48
CA LEU A 333 -37.51 -25.20 11.68
C LEU A 333 -36.74 -26.47 11.38
N LEU A 334 -35.41 -26.37 11.35
CA LEU A 334 -34.53 -27.47 11.01
C LEU A 334 -33.84 -28.02 12.27
N SER A 335 -33.78 -29.36 12.35
CA SER A 335 -32.97 -30.04 13.34
C SER A 335 -31.48 -29.98 13.00
N ILE A 336 -30.64 -30.32 13.98
CA ILE A 336 -29.18 -30.37 13.75
C ILE A 336 -28.81 -31.37 12.63
N ARG A 337 -29.53 -32.48 12.51
CA ARG A 337 -29.32 -33.48 11.44
C ARG A 337 -29.62 -32.94 10.04
N GLU A 338 -30.66 -32.11 9.90
CA GLU A 338 -30.99 -31.43 8.65
C GLU A 338 -29.99 -30.34 8.35
N LEU A 339 -29.57 -29.60 9.36
CA LEU A 339 -28.54 -28.53 9.23
C LEU A 339 -27.17 -29.09 8.85
N MET A 340 -26.85 -30.34 9.25
CA MET A 340 -25.64 -31.02 8.79
C MET A 340 -25.57 -31.23 7.26
N LYS A 341 -26.73 -31.29 6.61
CA LYS A 341 -26.79 -31.46 5.14
C LYS A 341 -26.66 -30.13 4.39
N ILE A 342 -26.99 -29.03 5.06
CA ILE A 342 -27.09 -27.70 4.46
C ILE A 342 -25.86 -26.86 4.80
N LEU A 343 -25.35 -26.98 6.02
CA LEU A 343 -24.17 -26.23 6.47
C LEU A 343 -22.93 -27.09 6.25
N PRO A 344 -21.99 -26.70 5.39
CA PRO A 344 -20.73 -27.41 5.15
C PRO A 344 -19.76 -27.21 6.33
N VAL A 345 -20.23 -27.56 7.51
CA VAL A 345 -19.44 -27.61 8.74
C VAL A 345 -19.22 -29.09 9.01
N HIS A 346 -18.05 -29.46 9.52
CA HIS A 346 -17.64 -30.85 9.81
C HIS A 346 -18.83 -31.75 10.20
N PRO A 347 -18.95 -32.98 9.73
CA PRO A 347 -20.14 -33.84 9.81
C PRO A 347 -20.50 -34.34 11.22
N ASP A 348 -19.98 -33.73 12.27
CA ASP A 348 -20.28 -34.01 13.68
C ASP A 348 -21.31 -33.08 14.26
N GLN A 349 -22.33 -33.60 14.90
CA GLN A 349 -23.41 -32.85 15.54
C GLN A 349 -22.89 -31.85 16.63
N GLY A 350 -21.85 -32.27 17.37
CA GLY A 350 -21.22 -31.42 18.40
C GLY A 350 -20.57 -30.18 17.82
N THR A 351 -19.94 -30.33 16.66
CA THR A 351 -19.30 -29.23 15.92
C THR A 351 -20.35 -28.26 15.38
N ILE A 352 -21.48 -28.76 14.83
CA ILE A 352 -22.57 -27.89 14.38
C ILE A 352 -23.22 -27.15 15.55
N ARG A 353 -23.48 -27.80 16.68
CA ARG A 353 -24.00 -27.14 17.89
C ARG A 353 -23.06 -26.02 18.33
N ARG A 354 -21.74 -26.30 18.36
CA ARG A 354 -20.73 -25.31 18.73
C ARG A 354 -20.69 -24.15 17.72
N PHE A 355 -20.83 -24.43 16.44
CA PHE A 355 -20.90 -23.43 15.38
C PHE A 355 -22.13 -22.52 15.57
N LEU A 356 -23.33 -23.10 15.72
CA LEU A 356 -24.57 -22.35 15.93
C LEU A 356 -24.49 -21.48 17.19
N TYR A 357 -24.11 -22.09 18.33
CA TYR A 357 -24.09 -21.38 19.62
C TYR A 357 -22.90 -20.42 19.76
N LYS A 358 -21.66 -20.93 19.64
CA LYS A 358 -20.47 -20.08 19.89
C LYS A 358 -20.11 -19.17 18.72
N THR A 359 -20.35 -19.65 17.49
CA THR A 359 -19.93 -18.90 16.32
C THR A 359 -21.04 -17.97 15.82
N LEU A 360 -22.26 -18.42 15.71
CA LEU A 360 -23.40 -17.63 15.26
C LEU A 360 -24.15 -16.94 16.40
N GLY A 361 -23.98 -17.35 17.66
CA GLY A 361 -24.69 -16.80 18.82
C GLY A 361 -26.17 -17.11 18.80
N LEU A 362 -26.56 -18.27 18.24
CA LEU A 362 -27.97 -18.66 18.09
C LEU A 362 -28.41 -19.59 19.20
N GLU A 363 -29.56 -19.27 19.79
CA GLU A 363 -30.34 -20.16 20.65
C GLU A 363 -31.33 -20.93 19.80
N PRO A 364 -31.72 -22.18 20.19
CA PRO A 364 -32.75 -22.91 19.50
C PRO A 364 -34.11 -22.18 19.56
N ALA A 365 -34.77 -22.06 18.41
CA ALA A 365 -36.12 -21.45 18.35
C ALA A 365 -37.15 -22.31 19.04
N LYS A 366 -36.97 -23.63 19.04
CA LYS A 366 -37.91 -24.59 19.70
C LYS A 366 -37.13 -25.86 20.08
N ARG A 367 -37.57 -26.51 21.16
CA ARG A 367 -37.20 -27.90 21.48
C ARG A 367 -38.42 -28.78 21.28
N ALA A 368 -38.32 -29.78 20.45
CA ALA A 368 -39.42 -30.71 20.17
C ALA A 368 -38.90 -32.14 20.01
N ARG A 369 -39.72 -33.12 20.42
CA ARG A 369 -39.45 -34.53 20.19
C ARG A 369 -39.80 -34.84 18.72
N LEU A 370 -38.83 -35.25 17.93
CA LEU A 370 -39.04 -35.66 16.55
C LEU A 370 -39.42 -37.15 16.52
N HIS A 371 -40.16 -37.54 15.49
CA HIS A 371 -40.58 -38.94 15.33
C HIS A 371 -39.34 -39.88 15.29
N GLY A 372 -39.34 -40.89 16.17
CA GLY A 372 -38.20 -41.83 16.29
C GLY A 372 -37.04 -41.35 17.19
N GLU A 373 -37.16 -40.20 17.87
CA GLU A 373 -36.13 -39.70 18.81
C GLU A 373 -36.58 -39.84 20.27
N HIS A 374 -35.68 -40.37 21.12
CA HIS A 374 -35.97 -40.47 22.58
C HIS A 374 -35.88 -39.15 23.31
N ASN A 375 -34.98 -38.24 22.85
CA ASN A 375 -34.75 -36.95 23.47
C ASN A 375 -35.25 -35.80 22.59
N PRO A 376 -35.70 -34.66 23.18
CA PRO A 376 -36.06 -33.47 22.41
C PRO A 376 -34.91 -32.91 21.63
N SER A 377 -35.10 -32.75 20.31
CA SER A 377 -34.16 -32.08 19.43
C SER A 377 -34.29 -30.57 19.46
N CYS A 378 -33.15 -29.87 19.37
CA CYS A 378 -33.10 -28.43 19.18
C CYS A 378 -33.42 -28.11 17.72
N LEU A 379 -34.43 -27.27 17.51
CA LEU A 379 -34.82 -26.78 16.19
C LEU A 379 -34.40 -25.32 16.02
N TYR A 380 -33.82 -25.01 14.90
CA TYR A 380 -33.35 -23.66 14.55
C TYR A 380 -34.12 -23.15 13.34
N ARG A 381 -34.54 -21.90 13.35
CA ARG A 381 -35.24 -21.29 12.23
C ARG A 381 -34.24 -20.86 11.18
N VAL A 382 -34.47 -21.18 9.92
CA VAL A 382 -33.59 -20.87 8.78
C VAL A 382 -33.31 -19.36 8.70
N ARG A 383 -34.32 -18.51 8.80
CA ARG A 383 -34.22 -17.04 8.82
C ARG A 383 -33.24 -16.52 9.87
N ASP A 384 -33.19 -17.13 11.05
CA ASP A 384 -32.30 -16.67 12.13
C ASP A 384 -30.85 -17.08 11.84
N ILE A 385 -30.65 -18.24 11.24
CA ILE A 385 -29.34 -18.70 10.74
C ILE A 385 -28.86 -17.76 9.62
N GLU A 386 -29.69 -17.50 8.61
CA GLU A 386 -29.36 -16.57 7.52
C GLU A 386 -28.97 -15.20 8.05
N ARG A 387 -29.76 -14.65 8.99
CA ARG A 387 -29.46 -13.34 9.62
C ARG A 387 -28.12 -13.34 10.36
N ALA A 388 -27.80 -14.42 11.07
CA ALA A 388 -26.54 -14.55 11.78
C ALA A 388 -25.34 -14.68 10.82
N LEU A 389 -25.52 -15.41 9.71
CA LEU A 389 -24.52 -15.54 8.64
C LEU A 389 -24.32 -14.21 7.93
N LEU A 390 -25.37 -13.48 7.59
CA LEU A 390 -25.29 -12.15 6.96
C LEU A 390 -24.53 -11.13 7.83
N LYS A 391 -24.64 -11.21 9.16
CA LYS A 391 -23.82 -10.38 10.07
C LYS A 391 -22.32 -10.69 9.97
N ARG A 392 -21.95 -11.88 9.50
CA ARG A 392 -20.55 -12.31 9.31
C ARG A 392 -20.04 -12.07 7.89
N ARG A 393 -20.95 -11.86 6.97
CA ARG A 393 -20.62 -11.60 5.56
C ARG A 393 -19.64 -10.45 5.43
N GLY A 394 -18.66 -10.57 4.54
CA GLY A 394 -17.82 -9.49 4.08
C GLY A 394 -18.61 -8.40 3.34
N ALA A 395 -17.97 -7.29 3.04
CA ALA A 395 -18.60 -6.26 2.21
C ALA A 395 -18.79 -6.78 0.78
N LEU A 396 -19.97 -6.57 0.20
CA LEU A 396 -20.23 -6.85 -1.21
C LEU A 396 -19.63 -5.78 -2.12
N GLU A 397 -19.53 -4.56 -1.62
CA GLU A 397 -18.79 -3.49 -2.27
C GLU A 397 -17.32 -3.53 -1.84
N VAL A 398 -16.42 -3.71 -2.78
CA VAL A 398 -14.99 -3.86 -2.57
C VAL A 398 -14.27 -2.52 -2.55
N LEU A 399 -14.60 -1.67 -3.51
CA LEU A 399 -14.03 -0.32 -3.67
C LEU A 399 -15.15 0.67 -3.97
N CYS A 400 -15.07 1.85 -3.36
CA CYS A 400 -15.85 3.00 -3.79
C CYS A 400 -15.07 3.76 -4.87
N LEU A 401 -15.65 3.90 -6.05
CA LEU A 401 -15.05 4.52 -7.21
C LEU A 401 -15.52 5.97 -7.35
N SER A 402 -14.82 6.74 -8.19
CA SER A 402 -15.23 8.09 -8.55
C SER A 402 -16.64 8.09 -9.15
N GLY A 403 -17.46 9.11 -8.81
CA GLY A 403 -18.84 9.22 -9.30
C GLY A 403 -19.84 8.29 -8.61
N GLY A 404 -19.56 7.79 -7.40
CA GLY A 404 -20.50 6.98 -6.61
C GLY A 404 -20.69 5.54 -7.09
N ARG A 405 -19.90 5.10 -8.08
CA ARG A 405 -19.87 3.70 -8.50
C ARG A 405 -19.06 2.85 -7.53
N ALA A 406 -19.37 1.56 -7.44
CA ALA A 406 -18.63 0.61 -6.63
C ALA A 406 -18.13 -0.54 -7.49
N GLN A 407 -16.91 -1.03 -7.19
CA GLN A 407 -16.51 -2.35 -7.65
C GLN A 407 -17.14 -3.38 -6.73
N MET A 408 -17.95 -4.25 -7.31
CA MET A 408 -18.63 -5.30 -6.58
C MET A 408 -17.72 -6.51 -6.36
N LEU A 409 -18.06 -7.34 -5.38
CA LEU A 409 -17.30 -8.55 -5.06
C LEU A 409 -17.26 -9.53 -6.23
N SER A 410 -18.40 -9.73 -6.92
CA SER A 410 -18.49 -10.59 -8.12
C SER A 410 -17.63 -10.11 -9.28
N ALA A 411 -17.33 -8.80 -9.34
CA ALA A 411 -16.46 -8.20 -10.36
C ALA A 411 -14.97 -8.19 -9.96
N SER A 412 -14.59 -8.80 -8.83
CA SER A 412 -13.23 -8.83 -8.32
C SER A 412 -12.52 -10.13 -8.67
N LEU A 413 -11.19 -10.07 -8.86
CA LEU A 413 -10.39 -11.23 -9.26
C LEU A 413 -10.17 -12.21 -8.09
N CYS A 414 -9.77 -11.71 -6.92
CA CYS A 414 -9.33 -12.51 -5.77
C CYS A 414 -10.48 -12.74 -4.78
N VAL A 415 -11.46 -13.56 -5.15
CA VAL A 415 -12.63 -13.89 -4.32
C VAL A 415 -12.58 -15.35 -3.93
N THR A 416 -12.73 -15.62 -2.64
CA THR A 416 -12.77 -16.98 -2.08
C THR A 416 -13.97 -17.13 -1.17
N PHE A 417 -14.28 -18.34 -0.77
CA PHE A 417 -15.25 -18.58 0.28
C PHE A 417 -14.63 -18.31 1.66
N HIS A 418 -15.46 -17.97 2.62
CA HIS A 418 -15.03 -17.74 4.00
C HIS A 418 -14.35 -18.99 4.57
N ASN A 419 -13.15 -18.83 5.10
CA ASN A 419 -12.24 -19.88 5.59
C ASN A 419 -11.66 -20.80 4.50
N GLN A 420 -11.87 -20.61 3.22
CA GLN A 420 -11.35 -21.49 2.16
C GLN A 420 -9.83 -21.70 2.26
N LEU A 421 -9.09 -20.63 2.51
CA LEU A 421 -7.62 -20.68 2.65
C LEU A 421 -7.15 -21.07 4.06
N CYS A 422 -8.03 -21.58 4.92
CA CYS A 422 -7.73 -21.92 6.32
C CYS A 422 -7.91 -23.41 6.57
N SER A 423 -6.82 -24.16 6.65
CA SER A 423 -6.84 -25.62 6.89
C SER A 423 -7.46 -26.07 8.22
N SER A 424 -7.60 -25.15 9.20
CA SER A 424 -8.13 -25.50 10.54
C SER A 424 -9.62 -25.23 10.71
N ARG A 425 -10.31 -24.71 9.68
CA ARG A 425 -11.72 -24.34 9.74
C ARG A 425 -12.44 -24.79 8.47
N PRO A 426 -13.70 -25.22 8.56
CA PRO A 426 -14.46 -25.59 7.37
C PRO A 426 -14.73 -24.36 6.50
N THR A 427 -14.66 -24.57 5.20
CA THR A 427 -15.04 -23.60 4.18
C THR A 427 -16.55 -23.38 4.18
N LEU A 428 -16.99 -22.14 4.21
CA LEU A 428 -18.40 -21.78 4.11
C LEU A 428 -18.72 -21.32 2.68
N THR A 429 -19.10 -22.27 1.82
CA THR A 429 -19.31 -22.08 0.37
C THR A 429 -20.45 -21.13 0.00
N PHE A 430 -21.22 -20.65 0.96
CA PHE A 430 -22.29 -19.66 0.79
C PHE A 430 -21.90 -18.25 1.25
N LEU A 431 -20.68 -18.07 1.77
CA LEU A 431 -20.16 -16.75 2.20
C LEU A 431 -18.91 -16.38 1.39
N PRO A 432 -19.08 -15.81 0.21
CA PRO A 432 -17.95 -15.28 -0.56
C PRO A 432 -17.37 -14.04 0.10
N GLU A 433 -16.06 -13.90 0.04
CA GLU A 433 -15.33 -12.72 0.53
C GLU A 433 -14.05 -12.50 -0.29
N LEU A 434 -13.52 -11.28 -0.27
CA LEU A 434 -12.18 -11.05 -0.77
C LEU A 434 -11.16 -11.83 0.06
N VAL A 435 -10.10 -12.30 -0.59
CA VAL A 435 -8.94 -12.86 0.09
C VAL A 435 -8.42 -11.85 1.12
N ASP A 436 -8.29 -12.29 2.37
CA ASP A 436 -7.83 -11.43 3.47
C ASP A 436 -6.30 -11.32 3.49
N ALA A 437 -5.78 -10.10 3.52
CA ALA A 437 -4.34 -9.84 3.58
C ALA A 437 -3.67 -10.40 4.85
N GLY A 438 -4.41 -10.62 5.93
CA GLY A 438 -3.93 -11.26 7.14
C GLY A 438 -3.74 -12.76 6.97
N VAL A 439 -4.65 -13.42 6.23
CA VAL A 439 -4.53 -14.83 5.86
C VAL A 439 -3.29 -15.01 4.98
N LEU A 440 -3.15 -14.20 3.92
CA LEU A 440 -1.99 -14.23 3.04
C LEU A 440 -0.67 -14.06 3.81
N ARG A 441 -0.60 -13.09 4.73
CA ARG A 441 0.57 -12.90 5.60
C ARG A 441 0.83 -14.09 6.52
N GLY A 442 -0.22 -14.72 7.04
CA GLY A 442 -0.09 -15.94 7.82
C GLY A 442 0.56 -17.06 7.02
N LEU A 443 0.07 -17.30 5.81
CA LEU A 443 0.59 -18.31 4.91
C LEU A 443 2.04 -18.05 4.46
N LEU A 444 2.47 -16.80 4.46
CA LEU A 444 3.85 -16.38 4.18
C LEU A 444 4.78 -16.38 5.42
N GLY A 445 4.41 -17.04 6.50
CA GLY A 445 5.27 -17.25 7.67
C GLY A 445 5.05 -16.31 8.85
N HIS A 446 4.05 -15.41 8.79
CA HIS A 446 3.75 -14.49 9.87
C HIS A 446 2.54 -14.96 10.69
N ARG A 447 2.75 -15.59 11.85
CA ARG A 447 1.73 -16.03 12.83
C ARG A 447 1.11 -17.42 12.62
N GLN A 448 1.46 -18.15 11.58
CA GLN A 448 0.98 -19.53 11.38
C GLN A 448 2.13 -20.52 11.38
N LYS A 449 1.88 -21.73 11.87
CA LYS A 449 2.82 -22.84 11.78
C LYS A 449 2.72 -23.55 10.42
N ASN A 450 1.53 -23.58 9.83
CA ASN A 450 1.28 -24.19 8.54
C ASN A 450 1.35 -23.13 7.42
N THR A 451 2.54 -22.91 6.91
CA THR A 451 2.85 -21.91 5.86
C THR A 451 3.03 -22.60 4.52
N VAL A 452 3.02 -21.87 3.41
CA VAL A 452 3.36 -22.42 2.10
C VAL A 452 4.74 -23.09 2.10
N PHE A 453 5.71 -22.54 2.82
CA PHE A 453 7.05 -23.11 2.94
C PHE A 453 7.06 -24.41 3.73
N SER A 454 6.44 -24.43 4.92
CA SER A 454 6.46 -25.60 5.80
C SER A 454 5.69 -26.80 5.24
N ARG A 455 4.67 -26.56 4.39
CA ARG A 455 3.91 -27.62 3.70
C ARG A 455 4.79 -28.39 2.72
N HIS A 456 5.74 -27.72 2.09
CA HIS A 456 6.68 -28.28 1.13
C HIS A 456 8.07 -28.58 1.73
N GLY A 457 8.21 -28.51 3.06
CA GLY A 457 9.45 -28.86 3.75
C GLY A 457 10.59 -27.82 3.65
N PHE A 458 10.31 -26.61 3.14
CA PHE A 458 11.33 -25.58 2.99
C PHE A 458 11.65 -24.87 4.30
N GLN A 459 12.94 -24.73 4.58
CA GLN A 459 13.52 -23.99 5.70
C GLN A 459 14.71 -23.18 5.22
N GLN A 460 15.09 -22.15 5.98
CA GLN A 460 16.33 -21.41 5.72
C GLN A 460 17.54 -22.31 6.00
N ARG A 461 18.70 -21.97 5.44
CA ARG A 461 19.95 -22.74 5.62
C ARG A 461 20.33 -22.97 7.07
N ASN A 462 19.93 -22.08 7.96
CA ASN A 462 20.15 -22.20 9.42
C ASN A 462 19.06 -23.01 10.15
N GLY A 463 18.13 -23.66 9.43
CA GLY A 463 17.02 -24.44 9.98
C GLY A 463 15.86 -23.60 10.53
N SER A 464 15.92 -22.28 10.44
CA SER A 464 14.80 -21.42 10.86
C SER A 464 13.66 -21.41 9.83
N PRO A 465 12.40 -21.16 10.27
CA PRO A 465 11.26 -21.10 9.35
C PRO A 465 11.42 -19.96 8.33
N MET A 466 11.14 -20.28 7.07
CA MET A 466 11.07 -19.25 6.01
C MET A 466 9.87 -18.33 6.23
N ARG A 467 10.09 -17.05 6.00
CA ARG A 467 9.05 -16.02 6.08
C ARG A 467 9.36 -14.86 5.14
N ILE A 468 8.30 -14.25 4.58
CA ILE A 468 8.45 -13.08 3.71
C ILE A 468 7.24 -12.14 3.87
N HIS A 469 7.50 -10.85 3.91
CA HIS A 469 6.46 -9.84 3.88
C HIS A 469 6.06 -9.52 2.45
N THR A 470 4.77 -9.36 2.18
CA THR A 470 4.28 -9.00 0.83
C THR A 470 4.92 -7.73 0.28
N HIS A 471 5.34 -6.82 1.14
CA HIS A 471 6.00 -5.58 0.73
C HIS A 471 7.45 -5.80 0.26
N ALA A 472 8.09 -6.91 0.67
CA ALA A 472 9.44 -7.25 0.25
C ALA A 472 9.53 -7.51 -1.26
N PHE A 473 8.50 -8.09 -1.88
CA PHE A 473 8.43 -8.26 -3.34
C PHE A 473 8.51 -6.92 -4.08
N ARG A 474 7.83 -5.90 -3.55
CA ARG A 474 7.88 -4.56 -4.11
C ARG A 474 9.25 -3.89 -3.92
N HIS A 475 9.91 -4.10 -2.79
CA HIS A 475 11.29 -3.64 -2.58
C HIS A 475 12.23 -4.30 -3.58
N TRP A 476 12.16 -5.62 -3.68
CA TRP A 476 12.98 -6.42 -4.60
C TRP A 476 12.82 -5.97 -6.05
N LEU A 477 11.59 -5.88 -6.55
CA LEU A 477 11.33 -5.49 -7.94
C LEU A 477 11.79 -4.05 -8.24
N ASN A 478 11.63 -3.13 -7.27
CA ASN A 478 12.14 -1.77 -7.42
C ASN A 478 13.66 -1.72 -7.49
N THR A 479 14.34 -2.52 -6.65
CA THR A 479 15.80 -2.60 -6.66
C THR A 479 16.32 -3.20 -7.98
N LEU A 480 15.67 -4.26 -8.48
CA LEU A 480 16.00 -4.82 -9.79
C LEU A 480 15.83 -3.81 -10.93
N ALA A 481 14.71 -3.08 -10.92
CA ALA A 481 14.44 -2.08 -11.95
C ALA A 481 15.44 -0.90 -11.91
N ASP A 482 15.82 -0.45 -10.71
CA ASP A 482 16.85 0.57 -10.50
C ASP A 482 18.23 0.07 -10.96
N GLN A 483 18.60 -1.16 -10.63
CA GLN A 483 19.83 -1.81 -11.09
C GLN A 483 19.83 -2.08 -12.60
N GLY A 484 18.66 -2.34 -13.18
CA GLY A 484 18.46 -2.50 -14.62
C GLY A 484 18.41 -1.18 -15.40
N GLY A 485 18.69 -0.04 -14.75
CA GLY A 485 18.84 1.26 -15.40
C GLY A 485 17.57 2.05 -15.62
N LEU A 486 16.42 1.65 -15.04
CA LEU A 486 15.23 2.49 -15.07
C LEU A 486 15.46 3.81 -14.31
N SER A 487 15.20 4.92 -14.99
CA SER A 487 15.25 6.23 -14.34
C SER A 487 14.24 6.37 -13.19
N ASP A 488 14.51 7.28 -12.26
CA ASP A 488 13.59 7.55 -11.14
C ASP A 488 12.19 7.97 -11.60
N VAL A 489 12.08 8.65 -12.73
CA VAL A 489 10.81 9.07 -13.32
C VAL A 489 10.04 7.86 -13.85
N GLU A 490 10.70 6.99 -14.61
CA GLU A 490 10.11 5.76 -15.14
C GLU A 490 9.71 4.81 -14.03
N LEU A 491 10.61 4.62 -13.04
CA LEU A 491 10.32 3.80 -11.86
C LEU A 491 9.14 4.33 -11.05
N ALA A 492 9.07 5.66 -10.82
CA ALA A 492 7.95 6.27 -10.13
C ALA A 492 6.64 6.10 -10.91
N ARG A 493 6.67 6.32 -12.22
CA ARG A 493 5.53 6.12 -13.12
C ARG A 493 5.09 4.66 -13.14
N TRP A 494 6.02 3.74 -13.32
CA TRP A 494 5.73 2.30 -13.34
C TRP A 494 5.14 1.81 -12.01
N MET A 495 5.64 2.34 -10.89
CA MET A 495 5.15 1.99 -9.55
C MET A 495 3.90 2.77 -9.10
N GLY A 496 3.33 3.61 -9.96
CA GLY A 496 2.13 4.41 -9.67
C GLY A 496 2.35 5.41 -8.52
N ARG A 497 3.53 6.06 -8.48
CA ARG A 497 3.89 7.07 -7.48
C ARG A 497 3.56 8.45 -7.99
N ARG A 498 3.04 9.33 -7.13
CA ARG A 498 2.80 10.74 -7.44
C ARG A 498 4.03 11.63 -7.19
N ASP A 499 5.00 11.14 -6.45
CA ASP A 499 6.19 11.86 -6.04
C ASP A 499 7.41 10.97 -6.21
N ILE A 500 8.36 11.40 -7.01
CA ILE A 500 9.62 10.69 -7.33
C ILE A 500 10.41 10.40 -6.04
N ARG A 501 10.39 11.31 -5.06
CA ARG A 501 11.06 11.13 -3.77
C ARG A 501 10.63 9.86 -3.03
N GLN A 502 9.47 9.29 -3.36
CA GLN A 502 9.04 8.01 -2.81
C GLN A 502 9.89 6.82 -3.31
N ASN A 503 10.72 7.00 -4.34
CA ASN A 503 11.63 5.95 -4.82
C ASN A 503 12.73 5.65 -3.79
N GLN A 504 13.23 6.66 -3.08
CA GLN A 504 14.30 6.49 -2.09
C GLN A 504 14.00 5.41 -1.04
N ALA A 505 12.73 5.30 -0.62
CA ALA A 505 12.30 4.25 0.31
C ALA A 505 12.50 2.81 -0.20
N TYR A 506 12.81 2.65 -1.47
CA TYR A 506 12.89 1.36 -2.17
C TYR A 506 14.23 1.13 -2.88
N LYS A 507 15.17 2.06 -2.79
CA LYS A 507 16.52 1.92 -3.33
C LYS A 507 17.41 1.25 -2.28
N HIS A 508 17.80 0.01 -2.52
CA HIS A 508 18.59 -0.79 -1.57
C HIS A 508 19.93 -1.26 -2.14
N GLY A 509 20.39 -0.67 -3.26
CA GLY A 509 21.74 -0.90 -3.78
C GLY A 509 22.79 -0.42 -2.78
N THR A 510 23.74 -1.29 -2.39
CA THR A 510 24.80 -0.90 -1.46
C THR A 510 25.87 -0.05 -2.18
N VAL A 511 26.62 0.74 -1.41
CA VAL A 511 27.78 1.49 -1.94
C VAL A 511 28.77 0.53 -2.58
N GLU A 512 29.00 -0.65 -1.98
CA GLU A 512 29.88 -1.69 -2.46
C GLU A 512 29.46 -2.22 -3.83
N GLN A 513 28.17 -2.45 -4.05
CA GLN A 513 27.64 -2.88 -5.35
C GLN A 513 27.85 -1.81 -6.43
N ARG A 514 27.66 -0.54 -6.07
CA ARG A 514 27.89 0.59 -6.97
C ARG A 514 29.38 0.80 -7.26
N VAL A 515 30.24 0.63 -6.25
CA VAL A 515 31.70 0.67 -6.42
C VAL A 515 32.17 -0.46 -7.35
N ALA A 516 31.70 -1.70 -7.11
CA ALA A 516 32.01 -2.83 -7.97
C ALA A 516 31.58 -2.59 -9.42
N TRP A 517 30.40 -2.05 -9.63
CA TRP A 517 29.90 -1.70 -10.95
C TRP A 517 30.71 -0.57 -11.60
N ALA A 518 31.05 0.51 -10.88
CA ALA A 518 31.89 1.58 -11.37
C ALA A 518 33.29 1.07 -11.74
N GLN A 519 33.84 0.16 -10.93
CA GLN A 519 35.13 -0.49 -11.21
C GLN A 519 35.07 -1.35 -12.47
N GLU A 520 33.99 -2.12 -12.64
CA GLU A 520 33.78 -2.91 -13.87
C GLU A 520 33.70 -2.00 -15.10
N MET A 521 32.97 -0.89 -15.02
CA MET A 521 32.82 0.09 -16.09
C MET A 521 34.16 0.76 -16.45
N LEU A 522 35.04 1.03 -15.46
CA LEU A 522 36.38 1.55 -15.68
C LEU A 522 37.31 0.51 -16.34
N VAL A 523 37.28 -0.73 -15.83
CA VAL A 523 38.11 -1.83 -16.35
C VAL A 523 37.69 -2.20 -17.79
N THR A 524 36.39 -2.19 -18.07
CA THR A 524 35.85 -2.49 -19.42
C THR A 524 35.96 -1.30 -20.39
N GLY A 525 36.50 -0.15 -19.94
CA GLY A 525 36.64 1.06 -20.76
C GLY A 525 35.31 1.78 -21.06
N LYS A 526 34.22 1.35 -20.47
CA LYS A 526 32.89 1.99 -20.61
C LYS A 526 32.79 3.31 -19.84
N LEU A 527 33.61 3.52 -18.82
CA LEU A 527 33.78 4.78 -18.14
C LEU A 527 35.13 5.36 -18.50
N GLN A 528 35.14 6.44 -19.28
CA GLN A 528 36.34 7.14 -19.77
C GLN A 528 36.25 8.64 -19.46
N GLY A 529 37.34 9.37 -19.68
CA GLY A 529 37.43 10.80 -19.45
C GLY A 529 38.19 11.15 -18.17
N ALA A 530 38.01 12.35 -17.64
CA ALA A 530 38.80 12.87 -16.51
C ALA A 530 38.78 11.93 -15.29
N THR A 531 37.64 11.37 -14.95
CA THR A 531 37.45 10.43 -13.82
C THR A 531 38.25 9.14 -14.03
N ALA A 532 38.20 8.56 -15.22
CA ALA A 532 38.97 7.36 -15.55
C ALA A 532 40.47 7.66 -15.51
N SER A 533 40.90 8.80 -16.05
CA SER A 533 42.30 9.25 -15.97
C SER A 533 42.79 9.41 -14.55
N ILE A 534 41.99 10.00 -13.66
CA ILE A 534 42.33 10.12 -12.24
C ILE A 534 42.45 8.72 -11.62
N TYR A 535 41.46 7.85 -11.82
CA TYR A 535 41.45 6.49 -11.28
C TYR A 535 42.66 5.67 -11.74
N HIS A 536 43.02 5.76 -13.00
CA HIS A 536 44.18 5.03 -13.54
C HIS A 536 45.51 5.58 -13.05
N ASN A 537 45.59 6.88 -12.71
CA ASN A 537 46.80 7.51 -12.18
C ASN A 537 47.00 7.27 -10.68
N ILE A 538 45.96 6.81 -9.95
CA ILE A 538 46.11 6.39 -8.54
C ILE A 538 46.84 5.04 -8.53
N GLU A 539 47.95 4.91 -7.82
CA GLU A 539 48.70 3.66 -7.74
C GLU A 539 48.20 2.77 -6.61
N ASP A 540 47.87 3.36 -5.47
CA ASP A 540 47.42 2.64 -4.29
C ASP A 540 46.01 2.06 -4.47
N PRO A 541 45.81 0.74 -4.27
CA PRO A 541 44.50 0.10 -4.36
C PRO A 541 43.49 0.62 -3.32
N VAL A 542 43.93 1.05 -2.13
CA VAL A 542 43.07 1.61 -1.10
C VAL A 542 42.56 2.99 -1.50
N GLU A 543 43.46 3.85 -2.00
CA GLU A 543 43.09 5.16 -2.53
C GLU A 543 42.18 5.04 -3.77
N LYS A 544 42.38 4.02 -4.61
CA LYS A 544 41.47 3.70 -5.73
C LYS A 544 40.06 3.38 -5.22
N GLU A 545 39.96 2.57 -4.19
CA GLU A 545 38.66 2.21 -3.63
C GLU A 545 37.99 3.41 -2.96
N GLU A 546 38.73 4.22 -2.19
CA GLU A 546 38.22 5.45 -1.59
C GLU A 546 37.78 6.47 -2.64
N PHE A 547 38.55 6.63 -3.70
CA PHE A 547 38.18 7.46 -4.85
C PHE A 547 36.87 6.99 -5.48
N LEU A 548 36.72 5.67 -5.72
CA LEU A 548 35.49 5.10 -6.26
C LEU A 548 34.32 5.27 -5.33
N ARG A 549 34.49 5.10 -4.03
CA ARG A 549 33.44 5.35 -3.03
C ARG A 549 32.97 6.79 -3.06
N THR A 550 33.87 7.73 -3.17
CA THR A 550 33.56 9.16 -3.30
C THR A 550 32.88 9.45 -4.64
N PHE A 551 33.45 8.96 -5.72
CA PHE A 551 32.93 9.15 -7.08
C PHE A 551 31.52 8.57 -7.25
N VAL A 552 31.27 7.35 -6.78
CA VAL A 552 29.95 6.70 -6.86
C VAL A 552 28.90 7.41 -6.00
N GLY A 553 29.33 8.12 -4.95
CA GLY A 553 28.46 8.98 -4.18
C GLY A 553 27.96 10.21 -4.95
N VAL A 554 28.72 10.65 -5.95
CA VAL A 554 28.48 11.89 -6.71
C VAL A 554 27.92 11.62 -8.11
N ALA A 555 28.43 10.59 -8.82
CA ALA A 555 28.03 10.29 -10.19
C ALA A 555 26.70 9.54 -10.26
N HIS A 556 25.77 10.04 -11.09
CA HIS A 556 24.50 9.40 -11.39
C HIS A 556 24.46 8.95 -12.84
N PHE A 557 24.35 7.64 -13.02
CA PHE A 557 24.25 7.04 -14.33
C PHE A 557 22.78 7.00 -14.77
N THR A 558 22.55 7.46 -15.98
CA THR A 558 21.24 7.45 -16.61
C THR A 558 21.29 6.64 -17.90
N PRO A 559 20.18 6.15 -18.42
CA PRO A 559 20.16 5.45 -19.71
C PRO A 559 20.68 6.31 -20.89
N TYR A 560 20.84 7.60 -20.67
CA TYR A 560 21.17 8.59 -21.70
C TYR A 560 22.59 9.15 -21.56
N GLY A 561 23.29 8.83 -20.46
CA GLY A 561 24.59 9.35 -20.11
C GLY A 561 24.82 9.47 -18.61
N VAL A 562 25.81 10.25 -18.20
CA VAL A 562 26.23 10.39 -16.80
C VAL A 562 25.99 11.81 -16.29
N CYS A 563 25.48 11.94 -15.09
CA CYS A 563 25.40 13.20 -14.35
C CYS A 563 26.49 13.25 -13.29
N THR A 564 27.25 14.34 -13.25
CA THR A 564 28.34 14.57 -12.29
C THR A 564 27.96 15.47 -11.12
N HIS A 565 26.66 15.81 -10.99
CA HIS A 565 26.18 16.68 -9.92
C HIS A 565 26.25 16.01 -8.55
N ASP A 566 26.81 16.73 -7.57
CA ASP A 566 26.87 16.27 -6.17
C ASP A 566 25.55 16.57 -5.43
N PHE A 567 24.68 15.57 -5.41
CA PHE A 567 23.40 15.65 -4.71
C PHE A 567 23.53 15.64 -3.17
N ALA A 568 24.72 15.33 -2.64
CA ALA A 568 24.96 15.41 -1.20
C ALA A 568 25.15 16.87 -0.76
N ILE A 569 25.67 17.72 -1.65
CA ILE A 569 25.90 19.15 -1.38
C ILE A 569 24.67 19.98 -1.68
N THR A 570 24.05 19.79 -2.87
CA THR A 570 22.88 20.57 -3.29
C THR A 570 21.86 19.71 -4.04
N PRO A 571 20.55 20.03 -3.92
CA PRO A 571 19.54 19.42 -4.79
C PRO A 571 19.80 19.78 -6.25
N CYS A 572 19.43 18.90 -7.18
CA CYS A 572 19.56 19.16 -8.62
C CYS A 572 18.80 20.44 -9.02
N PRO A 573 19.46 21.48 -9.50
CA PRO A 573 18.82 22.73 -9.89
C PRO A 573 17.93 22.59 -11.14
N TYR A 574 18.16 21.53 -11.93
CA TYR A 574 17.41 21.25 -13.15
C TYR A 574 16.27 20.24 -12.96
N HIS A 575 15.99 19.84 -11.72
CA HIS A 575 14.94 18.85 -11.40
C HIS A 575 15.01 17.57 -12.25
N LEU A 576 16.24 17.08 -12.49
CA LEU A 576 16.55 15.90 -13.30
C LEU A 576 16.27 16.06 -14.83
N ASN A 577 16.14 17.30 -15.30
CA ASN A 577 16.01 17.59 -16.72
C ASN A 577 17.41 17.80 -17.37
N CYS A 578 18.20 16.74 -17.36
CA CYS A 578 19.61 16.78 -17.80
C CYS A 578 19.76 17.23 -19.26
N LEU A 579 18.80 16.86 -20.12
CA LEU A 579 18.81 17.16 -21.56
C LEU A 579 18.25 18.53 -21.92
N ALA A 580 17.85 19.35 -20.95
CA ALA A 580 17.45 20.74 -21.21
C ALA A 580 18.58 21.75 -21.05
N GLY A 581 19.85 21.33 -21.14
CA GLY A 581 21.01 22.22 -21.07
C GLY A 581 21.82 22.11 -19.79
N CYS A 582 21.79 20.98 -19.08
CA CYS A 582 22.55 20.80 -17.84
C CYS A 582 24.05 20.61 -18.10
N SER A 583 24.89 21.50 -17.50
CA SER A 583 26.35 21.44 -17.61
C SER A 583 26.98 20.20 -16.96
N GLU A 584 26.27 19.55 -16.04
CA GLU A 584 26.73 18.34 -15.34
C GLU A 584 26.39 17.04 -16.10
N TYR A 585 25.79 17.16 -17.29
CA TYR A 585 25.46 16.03 -18.12
C TYR A 585 26.58 15.68 -19.09
N LEU A 586 27.02 14.43 -19.05
CA LEU A 586 28.03 13.87 -19.92
C LEU A 586 27.45 12.79 -20.81
N ARG A 587 27.78 12.82 -22.10
CA ARG A 587 27.47 11.78 -23.10
C ARG A 587 28.69 10.90 -23.33
N THR A 588 28.49 9.59 -23.53
CA THR A 588 29.57 8.69 -23.89
C THR A 588 29.68 8.61 -25.40
N GLN A 589 30.84 9.03 -25.96
CA GLN A 589 31.13 8.97 -27.40
C GLN A 589 31.08 7.52 -27.89
N GLY A 590 30.25 7.24 -28.90
CA GLY A 590 30.15 5.94 -29.54
C GLY A 590 29.51 4.83 -28.72
N ASP A 591 28.86 5.15 -27.59
CA ASP A 591 28.07 4.18 -26.83
C ASP A 591 26.73 3.91 -27.54
N ALA A 592 26.62 2.69 -28.09
CA ALA A 592 25.46 2.31 -28.90
C ALA A 592 24.15 2.23 -28.08
N GLU A 593 24.24 1.83 -26.81
CA GLU A 593 23.05 1.70 -25.92
C GLU A 593 22.55 3.06 -25.52
N GLU A 594 23.40 3.96 -25.03
CA GLU A 594 23.02 5.35 -24.75
C GLU A 594 22.43 6.05 -25.98
N ARG A 595 23.06 5.82 -27.16
CA ARG A 595 22.59 6.37 -28.44
C ARG A 595 21.20 5.88 -28.81
N GLN A 596 20.95 4.58 -28.66
CA GLN A 596 19.65 3.99 -28.93
C GLN A 596 18.55 4.55 -27.98
N ASN A 597 18.89 4.67 -26.70
CA ASN A 597 18.00 5.25 -25.70
C ASN A 597 17.69 6.73 -25.99
N LEU A 598 18.68 7.50 -26.42
CA LEU A 598 18.49 8.90 -26.84
C LEU A 598 17.59 9.01 -28.09
N ILE A 599 17.73 8.11 -29.05
CA ILE A 599 16.87 8.06 -30.24
C ILE A 599 15.43 7.77 -29.85
N GLN A 600 15.23 6.83 -28.95
CA GLN A 600 13.88 6.51 -28.42
C GLN A 600 13.29 7.71 -27.68
N LEU A 601 14.07 8.35 -26.81
CA LEU A 601 13.63 9.54 -26.07
C LEU A 601 13.33 10.71 -27.01
N ARG A 602 14.15 10.93 -28.05
CA ARG A 602 13.91 11.93 -29.10
C ARG A 602 12.53 11.73 -29.75
N ASN A 603 12.28 10.49 -30.18
CA ASN A 603 11.02 10.17 -30.85
C ASN A 603 9.82 10.35 -29.92
N PHE A 604 9.96 9.96 -28.65
CA PHE A 604 8.93 10.20 -27.62
C PHE A 604 8.69 11.70 -27.39
N THR A 605 9.76 12.48 -27.19
CA THR A 605 9.67 13.92 -26.93
C THR A 605 9.08 14.68 -28.12
N ALA A 606 9.42 14.28 -29.35
CA ALA A 606 8.83 14.85 -30.56
C ALA A 606 7.30 14.59 -30.63
N GLY A 607 6.86 13.39 -30.23
CA GLY A 607 5.43 13.08 -30.14
C GLY A 607 4.70 13.91 -29.09
N GLU A 608 5.32 14.10 -27.92
CA GLU A 608 4.74 14.93 -26.85
C GLU A 608 4.74 16.43 -27.23
N LEU A 609 5.73 16.89 -27.99
CA LEU A 609 5.75 18.25 -28.53
C LEU A 609 4.55 18.49 -29.46
N LEU A 610 4.30 17.59 -30.41
CA LEU A 610 3.15 17.70 -31.32
C LEU A 610 1.81 17.73 -30.58
N LYS A 611 1.68 16.92 -29.53
CA LYS A 611 0.47 16.94 -28.68
C LYS A 611 0.31 18.27 -27.92
N ALA A 612 1.42 18.79 -27.41
CA ALA A 612 1.43 20.07 -26.69
C ALA A 612 1.10 21.25 -27.63
N GLU A 613 1.64 21.24 -28.87
CA GLU A 613 1.34 22.23 -29.90
C GLU A 613 -0.14 22.21 -30.30
N HIS A 614 -0.71 21.04 -30.53
CA HIS A 614 -2.13 20.89 -30.82
C HIS A 614 -3.03 21.38 -29.68
N ALA A 615 -2.65 21.04 -28.42
CA ALA A 615 -3.36 21.52 -27.24
C ALA A 615 -3.24 23.06 -27.08
N PHE A 616 -2.09 23.64 -27.43
CA PHE A 616 -1.86 25.07 -27.40
C PHE A 616 -2.72 25.79 -28.46
N GLU A 617 -2.77 25.26 -29.70
CA GLU A 617 -3.64 25.76 -30.76
C GLU A 617 -5.12 25.66 -30.36
N GLY A 618 -5.51 24.61 -29.64
CA GLY A 618 -6.84 24.43 -29.06
C GLY A 618 -7.15 25.31 -27.85
N GLY A 619 -6.26 26.19 -27.43
CA GLY A 619 -6.47 27.14 -26.32
C GLY A 619 -6.43 26.50 -24.93
N VAL A 620 -5.82 25.33 -24.75
CA VAL A 620 -5.70 24.67 -23.45
C VAL A 620 -4.72 25.42 -22.56
N GLY A 621 -5.20 25.88 -21.39
CA GLY A 621 -4.39 26.62 -20.42
C GLY A 621 -3.16 25.81 -19.97
N GLY A 622 -1.97 26.45 -20.01
CA GLY A 622 -0.71 25.83 -19.64
C GLY A 622 -0.02 25.01 -20.73
N ALA A 623 -0.65 24.77 -21.88
CA ALA A 623 -0.06 23.98 -22.98
C ALA A 623 1.21 24.64 -23.54
N GLY A 624 1.30 25.98 -23.57
CA GLY A 624 2.49 26.70 -24.00
C GLY A 624 3.75 26.34 -23.21
N ASN A 625 3.64 26.15 -21.90
CA ASN A 625 4.76 25.72 -21.05
C ASN A 625 5.29 24.33 -21.44
N TRP A 626 4.39 23.41 -21.86
CA TRP A 626 4.78 22.08 -22.34
C TRP A 626 5.41 22.11 -23.71
N VAL A 627 4.97 23.03 -24.60
CA VAL A 627 5.63 23.25 -25.89
C VAL A 627 7.07 23.70 -25.67
N ASP A 628 7.31 24.70 -24.83
CA ASP A 628 8.64 25.21 -24.53
C ASP A 628 9.53 24.18 -23.85
N PHE A 629 8.96 23.40 -22.93
CA PHE A 629 9.68 22.33 -22.24
C PHE A 629 10.13 21.25 -23.23
N ASN A 630 9.21 20.74 -24.05
CA ASN A 630 9.52 19.67 -25.00
C ASN A 630 10.48 20.14 -26.11
N ARG A 631 10.37 21.38 -26.56
CA ARG A 631 11.32 21.96 -27.55
C ARG A 631 12.74 22.01 -27.00
N ARG A 632 12.92 22.51 -25.76
CA ARG A 632 14.25 22.55 -25.12
C ARG A 632 14.82 21.17 -24.91
N THR A 633 14.03 20.24 -24.43
CA THR A 633 14.45 18.84 -24.24
C THR A 633 14.84 18.19 -25.57
N LEU A 634 14.08 18.41 -26.62
CA LEU A 634 14.36 17.86 -27.94
C LEU A 634 15.68 18.40 -28.53
N ALA A 635 15.89 19.71 -28.41
CA ALA A 635 17.14 20.35 -28.84
C ALA A 635 18.36 19.80 -28.08
N GLY A 636 18.18 19.56 -26.76
CA GLY A 636 19.25 18.96 -25.95
C GLY A 636 19.54 17.50 -26.31
N ILE A 637 18.50 16.72 -26.63
CA ILE A 637 18.71 15.33 -27.12
C ILE A 637 19.45 15.33 -28.45
N GLU A 638 19.14 16.22 -29.37
CA GLU A 638 19.83 16.34 -30.65
C GLU A 638 21.28 16.76 -30.45
N SER A 639 21.55 17.69 -29.53
CA SER A 639 22.93 18.04 -29.16
C SER A 639 23.71 16.85 -28.58
N ALA A 640 23.05 16.01 -27.76
CA ALA A 640 23.65 14.81 -27.21
C ALA A 640 23.92 13.74 -28.28
N LEU A 641 23.07 13.60 -29.28
CA LEU A 641 23.26 12.70 -30.43
C LEU A 641 24.36 13.17 -31.37
N ALA A 642 24.49 14.50 -31.55
CA ALA A 642 25.53 15.10 -32.39
C ALA A 642 26.94 14.89 -31.83
N VAL A 643 27.11 14.50 -30.57
CA VAL A 643 28.41 14.11 -30.01
C VAL A 643 29.02 12.95 -30.83
N ASP A 644 28.18 11.95 -31.17
CA ASP A 644 28.63 10.78 -31.93
C ASP A 644 29.05 11.10 -33.41
N GLU A 645 28.62 12.24 -33.92
CA GLU A 645 28.90 12.67 -35.29
C GLU A 645 30.20 13.51 -35.40
N GLN A 646 30.76 13.86 -34.23
CA GLN A 646 32.00 14.64 -34.16
C GLN A 646 33.17 13.70 -33.92
N ASP A 647 34.04 13.53 -34.92
CA ASP A 647 35.32 12.76 -34.83
C ASP A 647 36.37 13.40 -33.89
N LYS A 648 35.92 14.24 -32.92
CA LYS A 648 36.83 14.97 -32.04
C LYS A 648 37.24 14.20 -30.79
N HIS A 649 36.50 13.15 -30.44
CA HIS A 649 36.73 12.42 -29.20
C HIS A 649 36.87 10.91 -29.47
N ALA A 650 37.70 10.26 -28.68
CA ALA A 650 37.87 8.81 -28.80
C ALA A 650 36.58 8.09 -28.38
N THR A 651 36.26 6.96 -29.01
CA THR A 651 35.12 6.10 -28.61
C THR A 651 35.22 5.75 -27.13
N GLY A 652 34.14 5.97 -26.40
CA GLY A 652 34.03 5.77 -24.95
C GLY A 652 34.37 7.02 -24.11
N ALA A 653 34.82 8.12 -24.69
CA ALA A 653 35.08 9.37 -23.96
C ALA A 653 33.76 9.95 -23.39
N LYS A 654 33.80 10.46 -22.15
CA LYS A 654 32.69 11.19 -21.54
C LYS A 654 32.79 12.66 -21.94
N VAL A 655 31.85 13.10 -22.76
CA VAL A 655 31.85 14.42 -23.39
C VAL A 655 30.76 15.28 -22.76
N ALA A 656 31.11 16.46 -22.25
CA ALA A 656 30.14 17.44 -21.74
C ALA A 656 29.39 18.04 -22.94
N VAL A 657 28.11 17.78 -23.00
CA VAL A 657 27.23 18.22 -24.11
C VAL A 657 26.99 19.71 -24.08
N PHE A 658 26.83 20.27 -22.89
CA PHE A 658 26.48 21.67 -22.68
C PHE A 658 27.60 22.50 -22.03
N ALA A 659 28.85 22.16 -22.25
CA ALA A 659 30.00 22.90 -21.71
C ALA A 659 30.02 24.35 -22.21
N GLY A 660 29.99 25.31 -21.27
CA GLY A 660 30.01 26.74 -21.55
C GLY A 660 28.66 27.42 -21.68
N GLN A 661 27.57 26.71 -21.63
CA GLN A 661 26.24 27.30 -21.49
C GLN A 661 25.92 27.46 -19.99
N HIS A 662 26.21 28.62 -19.41
CA HIS A 662 25.65 28.98 -18.11
C HIS A 662 24.13 28.99 -18.24
N ALA A 663 23.47 28.28 -17.33
CA ALA A 663 22.04 28.19 -17.25
C ALA A 663 21.37 29.55 -17.43
N ILE A 664 20.62 29.72 -18.48
CA ILE A 664 19.63 30.79 -18.59
C ILE A 664 18.43 30.33 -17.76
N GLY A 665 18.43 30.73 -16.52
CA GLY A 665 17.36 30.55 -15.57
C GLY A 665 17.39 31.71 -14.60
N ALA A 666 17.12 32.93 -15.09
CA ALA A 666 16.64 33.97 -14.20
C ALA A 666 15.28 33.57 -13.67
N PRO A 667 14.98 33.74 -12.37
CA PRO A 667 13.64 33.57 -11.86
C PRO A 667 12.71 34.53 -12.60
N VAL A 668 11.63 34.02 -13.13
CA VAL A 668 10.52 34.90 -13.53
C VAL A 668 9.91 35.39 -12.23
N GLU A 669 9.92 36.71 -12.03
CA GLU A 669 9.22 37.42 -10.97
C GLU A 669 7.72 37.12 -10.96
#